data_ca9645682a92db885ec0a1ca3aa64a85
#
_entry.id   ca9645682a92db885ec0a1ca3aa64a85
#
_cell.length_a   1.000
_cell.length_b   1.000
_cell.length_c   1.000
_cell.angle_alpha   90.00
_cell.angle_beta   90.00
_cell.angle_gamma   90.00
#
_symmetry.space_group_name_H-M   'P 1'
#
loop_
_entity.id
_entity.type
_entity.pdbx_description
1 polymer ?
#
loop_
_entity_poly.entity_id
_entity_poly.type
_entity_poly.pdbx_seq_one_letter_code
_entity_poly.pdbx_strand_id
1 'polypeptide(L)'
;MARKTPIERYRNIGISAHIDAGKTTTTERILFYTGVNHKIGEVHDGAATMDWMEQEQERGITITSAATTAFWKGMGGNYPEHRFNIIDTPGHVDFTIEVERSMRVLDGACMVYCAVGGVQPQSETVWRQANKYKVPRLAFVNKMDRTGANFFKVYDQLKTRLKANPVPVVVPIGAEDGFQGVVDLLEMKAIIWDEASQGVKFEYHDIPANLVDVANEWREKMVESAAEASEELMEKYLGGEELSRAEIVKALRDRTIACEIQPMLCGTAFKNKGVQRMLDAVIDFLPSPVDIPPVQGIDENDEEKKLERKADDNEKFSALAFKIMTDPFVGQLIFFRVYSGKINSGDTVYNPVKQKKERLGRILQMHANQREEIKEVLAGDIAAAVGLKDATTGDTLCDPSAPIILERMVFPEPVISQAVEPKTKADQEKMGIALNRLAAEDPSFRVRTDEESGQTIISGMGELHLEILVDRMKREFGVEANIGAPQVAYRETIRKKVEDVEGKFVKQSGGRGQYGHAVITLEPADDEAKKAGKNFEFVDAIKGGVIPREYIPAVEKGIVDTLPAGILAGFPVVDVKVTLTFGSYHDVDSNENAFRMAGSMAFKEAMRRATPVLLEPMMAVEVETPEDYTGTVMGDLSSRRGIVQGMDDMVGGGKIIKAEVPLSEMFGYSTSLRSQTQGRATYTMEFKQYAEAPKNIAEAVMAAKGTK
;
A
#
# COMPACT_ATOMS: atom_id res chain seq x y z
N MET A 1 7.22 16.12 -30.19
CA MET A 1 7.34 15.00 -31.17
C MET A 1 6.09 14.13 -31.08
N ALA A 2 5.73 13.43 -32.16
CA ALA A 2 4.62 12.45 -32.07
C ALA A 2 5.02 11.30 -31.13
N ARG A 3 4.05 10.76 -30.37
CA ARG A 3 4.28 9.58 -29.52
C ARG A 3 4.85 8.43 -30.36
N LYS A 4 5.87 7.75 -29.84
CA LYS A 4 6.36 6.50 -30.47
C LYS A 4 5.32 5.36 -30.30
N THR A 5 4.75 5.26 -29.12
CA THR A 5 3.69 4.28 -28.80
C THR A 5 2.40 5.05 -28.50
N PRO A 6 1.27 4.80 -29.17
CA PRO A 6 -0.01 5.37 -28.84
C PRO A 6 -0.41 5.09 -27.38
N ILE A 7 -1.08 6.03 -26.73
CA ILE A 7 -1.44 5.92 -25.29
C ILE A 7 -2.35 4.69 -25.02
N GLU A 8 -3.18 4.30 -25.98
CA GLU A 8 -4.04 3.12 -25.94
C GLU A 8 -3.25 1.82 -25.80
N ARG A 9 -1.97 1.85 -26.16
CA ARG A 9 -1.05 0.70 -26.07
C ARG A 9 -0.14 0.74 -24.85
N TYR A 10 -0.38 1.65 -23.92
CA TYR A 10 0.29 1.65 -22.62
C TYR A 10 -0.41 0.71 -21.66
N ARG A 11 0.37 0.03 -20.82
CA ARG A 11 -0.10 -0.78 -19.70
C ARG A 11 0.75 -0.46 -18.47
N ASN A 12 0.17 0.25 -17.53
CA ASN A 12 0.80 0.51 -16.24
C ASN A 12 0.32 -0.56 -15.27
N ILE A 13 1.12 -1.58 -15.06
CA ILE A 13 0.73 -2.78 -14.33
C ILE A 13 1.62 -3.02 -13.12
N GLY A 14 1.01 -3.54 -12.05
CA GLY A 14 1.71 -4.05 -10.88
C GLY A 14 1.70 -5.57 -10.83
N ILE A 15 2.79 -6.13 -10.37
CA ILE A 15 2.86 -7.54 -10.02
C ILE A 15 2.79 -7.65 -8.50
N SER A 16 1.74 -8.26 -8.00
CA SER A 16 1.48 -8.39 -6.57
C SER A 16 1.22 -9.85 -6.19
N ALA A 17 1.71 -10.25 -5.03
CA ALA A 17 1.55 -11.60 -4.54
C ALA A 17 1.77 -11.65 -3.03
N HIS A 18 1.37 -12.74 -2.38
CA HIS A 18 1.88 -13.06 -1.05
C HIS A 18 3.34 -13.56 -1.12
N ILE A 19 3.98 -13.64 0.04
CA ILE A 19 5.35 -14.18 0.16
C ILE A 19 5.38 -15.59 -0.43
N ASP A 20 6.45 -15.90 -1.14
CA ASP A 20 6.69 -17.21 -1.76
C ASP A 20 5.68 -17.65 -2.84
N ALA A 21 4.79 -16.79 -3.34
CA ALA A 21 3.96 -17.13 -4.50
C ALA A 21 4.74 -17.17 -5.83
N GLY A 22 5.98 -16.70 -5.82
CA GLY A 22 6.83 -16.63 -7.01
C GLY A 22 6.70 -15.34 -7.78
N LYS A 23 6.42 -14.24 -7.10
CA LYS A 23 6.31 -12.90 -7.67
C LYS A 23 7.58 -12.49 -8.43
N THR A 24 8.72 -12.46 -7.75
CA THR A 24 10.01 -12.07 -8.34
C THR A 24 10.39 -12.96 -9.51
N THR A 25 10.18 -14.29 -9.38
CA THR A 25 10.41 -15.22 -10.49
C THR A 25 9.52 -14.89 -11.70
N THR A 26 8.25 -14.56 -11.47
CA THR A 26 7.33 -14.17 -12.54
C THR A 26 7.79 -12.87 -13.21
N THR A 27 8.19 -11.88 -12.44
CA THR A 27 8.70 -10.60 -12.95
C THR A 27 9.98 -10.79 -13.76
N GLU A 28 10.92 -11.60 -13.29
CA GLU A 28 12.16 -11.91 -14.04
C GLU A 28 11.86 -12.62 -15.38
N ARG A 29 10.87 -13.51 -15.44
CA ARG A 29 10.43 -14.11 -16.70
C ARG A 29 9.79 -13.10 -17.65
N ILE A 30 9.02 -12.16 -17.13
CA ILE A 30 8.48 -11.05 -17.93
C ILE A 30 9.62 -10.24 -18.55
N LEU A 31 10.64 -9.86 -17.76
CA LEU A 31 11.80 -9.10 -18.25
C LEU A 31 12.60 -9.87 -19.30
N PHE A 32 12.72 -11.17 -19.12
CA PHE A 32 13.40 -12.03 -20.10
C PHE A 32 12.63 -12.12 -21.42
N TYR A 33 11.33 -12.42 -21.39
CA TYR A 33 10.53 -12.56 -22.62
C TYR A 33 10.30 -11.25 -23.36
N THR A 34 10.31 -10.14 -22.66
CA THR A 34 10.24 -8.80 -23.28
C THR A 34 11.60 -8.27 -23.76
N GLY A 35 12.68 -9.02 -23.56
CA GLY A 35 14.02 -8.67 -24.05
C GLY A 35 14.72 -7.59 -23.22
N VAL A 36 14.21 -7.25 -22.05
CA VAL A 36 14.88 -6.33 -21.12
C VAL A 36 16.12 -7.01 -20.53
N ASN A 37 15.99 -8.29 -20.17
CA ASN A 37 17.10 -9.12 -19.71
C ASN A 37 17.50 -10.14 -20.78
N HIS A 38 18.81 -10.32 -20.96
CA HIS A 38 19.34 -11.33 -21.89
C HIS A 38 19.52 -12.72 -21.25
N LYS A 39 19.46 -12.79 -19.92
CA LYS A 39 19.55 -14.02 -19.15
C LYS A 39 18.44 -14.03 -18.10
N ILE A 40 17.98 -15.22 -17.76
CA ILE A 40 17.04 -15.41 -16.67
C ILE A 40 17.80 -15.22 -15.35
N GLY A 41 17.36 -14.25 -14.52
CA GLY A 41 17.80 -14.10 -13.13
C GLY A 41 17.09 -15.09 -12.23
N GLU A 42 17.84 -15.85 -11.45
CA GLU A 42 17.28 -16.74 -10.44
C GLU A 42 17.33 -16.09 -9.05
N VAL A 43 16.20 -16.11 -8.36
CA VAL A 43 16.06 -15.48 -7.03
C VAL A 43 16.99 -16.14 -6.01
N HIS A 44 17.10 -17.47 -6.08
CA HIS A 44 17.96 -18.24 -5.16
C HIS A 44 19.46 -17.97 -5.32
N ASP A 45 19.87 -17.48 -6.47
CA ASP A 45 21.27 -17.14 -6.77
C ASP A 45 21.57 -15.65 -6.52
N GLY A 46 20.58 -14.87 -6.00
CA GLY A 46 20.70 -13.43 -5.79
C GLY A 46 20.85 -12.63 -7.10
N ALA A 47 20.44 -13.22 -8.22
CA ALA A 47 20.62 -12.65 -9.55
C ALA A 47 19.36 -11.96 -10.12
N ALA A 48 18.33 -11.75 -9.30
CA ALA A 48 17.10 -11.10 -9.70
C ALA A 48 17.33 -9.60 -9.96
N THR A 49 16.92 -9.12 -11.13
CA THR A 49 17.20 -7.76 -11.60
C THR A 49 16.36 -6.71 -10.88
N MET A 50 15.14 -7.06 -10.49
CA MET A 50 14.22 -6.15 -9.80
C MET A 50 14.50 -6.06 -8.29
N ASP A 51 15.13 -7.05 -7.70
CA ASP A 51 15.61 -7.03 -6.32
C ASP A 51 17.02 -6.39 -6.29
N TRP A 52 17.07 -5.08 -6.39
CA TRP A 52 18.33 -4.32 -6.55
C TRP A 52 19.05 -4.04 -5.23
N MET A 53 18.36 -4.14 -4.10
CA MET A 53 18.98 -4.00 -2.78
C MET A 53 19.65 -5.31 -2.35
N GLU A 54 20.85 -5.19 -1.79
CA GLU A 54 21.59 -6.34 -1.24
C GLU A 54 20.76 -7.12 -0.21
N GLN A 55 19.97 -6.42 0.61
CA GLN A 55 19.06 -7.01 1.58
C GLN A 55 17.91 -7.80 0.93
N GLU A 56 17.41 -7.37 -0.21
CA GLU A 56 16.39 -8.11 -0.98
C GLU A 56 16.97 -9.42 -1.50
N GLN A 57 18.18 -9.38 -2.04
CA GLN A 57 18.88 -10.55 -2.56
C GLN A 57 19.25 -11.54 -1.45
N GLU A 58 19.75 -11.06 -0.32
CA GLU A 58 20.12 -11.90 0.84
C GLU A 58 18.90 -12.58 1.47
N ARG A 59 17.76 -11.88 1.55
CA ARG A 59 16.54 -12.38 2.21
C ARG A 59 15.58 -13.08 1.26
N GLY A 60 15.75 -12.91 -0.06
CA GLY A 60 14.87 -13.44 -1.09
C GLY A 60 13.46 -12.83 -1.06
N ILE A 61 13.32 -11.60 -0.56
CA ILE A 61 12.04 -10.88 -0.49
C ILE A 61 12.17 -9.48 -1.12
N THR A 62 11.14 -9.03 -1.80
CA THR A 62 11.06 -7.63 -2.28
C THR A 62 10.70 -6.71 -1.13
N ILE A 63 11.52 -5.70 -0.89
CA ILE A 63 11.35 -4.71 0.17
C ILE A 63 10.79 -3.41 -0.40
N THR A 64 11.36 -2.95 -1.51
CA THR A 64 10.94 -1.72 -2.19
C THR A 64 10.36 -2.02 -3.56
N SER A 65 9.34 -1.27 -3.98
CA SER A 65 8.82 -1.38 -5.34
C SER A 65 9.85 -0.89 -6.35
N ALA A 66 10.05 -1.66 -7.40
CA ALA A 66 10.90 -1.29 -8.54
C ALA A 66 10.03 -1.09 -9.78
N ALA A 67 10.35 -0.08 -10.58
CA ALA A 67 9.64 0.24 -11.82
C ALA A 67 10.53 -0.01 -13.03
N THR A 68 9.99 -0.66 -14.06
CA THR A 68 10.72 -0.92 -15.30
C THR A 68 9.80 -0.78 -16.50
N THR A 69 10.36 -0.35 -17.64
CA THR A 69 9.65 -0.28 -18.90
C THR A 69 10.04 -1.46 -19.79
N ALA A 70 9.05 -2.11 -20.39
CA ALA A 70 9.21 -3.22 -21.31
C ALA A 70 8.29 -3.07 -22.53
N PHE A 71 8.54 -3.83 -23.57
CA PHE A 71 7.72 -3.82 -24.80
C PHE A 71 7.28 -5.24 -25.15
N TRP A 72 6.05 -5.41 -25.56
CA TRP A 72 5.49 -6.71 -25.90
C TRP A 72 4.62 -6.64 -27.15
N LYS A 73 4.74 -7.66 -28.00
CA LYS A 73 3.99 -7.80 -29.29
C LYS A 73 3.12 -9.06 -29.35
N GLY A 74 2.95 -9.74 -28.22
CA GLY A 74 2.28 -11.05 -28.14
C GLY A 74 3.20 -12.23 -28.35
N MET A 75 2.79 -13.40 -27.92
CA MET A 75 3.54 -14.66 -28.02
C MET A 75 3.96 -14.97 -29.47
N GLY A 76 3.04 -14.81 -30.42
CA GLY A 76 3.24 -15.02 -31.85
C GLY A 76 3.55 -13.74 -32.64
N GLY A 77 3.77 -12.61 -32.01
CA GLY A 77 3.90 -11.32 -32.67
C GLY A 77 2.60 -10.79 -33.27
N ASN A 78 1.47 -11.23 -32.78
CA ASN A 78 0.15 -10.96 -33.35
C ASN A 78 -0.44 -9.62 -32.92
N TYR A 79 0.16 -8.97 -31.94
CA TYR A 79 -0.26 -7.67 -31.44
C TYR A 79 0.65 -6.55 -31.95
N PRO A 80 0.12 -5.35 -32.15
CA PRO A 80 0.98 -4.19 -32.27
C PRO A 80 1.80 -4.01 -30.99
N GLU A 81 2.96 -3.39 -31.10
CA GLU A 81 3.84 -3.17 -29.94
C GLU A 81 3.11 -2.39 -28.85
N HIS A 82 3.06 -2.96 -27.65
CA HIS A 82 2.56 -2.34 -26.43
C HIS A 82 3.72 -1.99 -25.51
N ARG A 83 3.59 -0.88 -24.81
CA ARG A 83 4.54 -0.44 -23.79
C ARG A 83 4.00 -0.78 -22.41
N PHE A 84 4.76 -1.55 -21.66
CA PHE A 84 4.45 -1.93 -20.30
C PHE A 84 5.34 -1.17 -19.34
N ASN A 85 4.74 -0.46 -18.40
CA ASN A 85 5.42 0.03 -17.21
C ASN A 85 5.06 -0.93 -16.08
N ILE A 86 6.04 -1.69 -15.62
CA ILE A 86 5.85 -2.77 -14.65
C ILE A 86 6.37 -2.27 -13.30
N ILE A 87 5.53 -2.33 -12.28
CA ILE A 87 5.91 -2.06 -10.90
C ILE A 87 5.85 -3.37 -10.13
N ASP A 88 7.01 -3.83 -9.67
CA ASP A 88 7.12 -4.97 -8.77
C ASP A 88 6.88 -4.52 -7.34
N THR A 89 5.88 -5.09 -6.64
CA THR A 89 5.46 -4.65 -5.31
C THR A 89 5.89 -5.64 -4.24
N PRO A 90 6.25 -5.18 -3.02
CA PRO A 90 6.52 -6.09 -1.91
C PRO A 90 5.34 -7.02 -1.60
N GLY A 91 5.65 -8.22 -1.12
CA GLY A 91 4.65 -9.17 -0.66
C GLY A 91 4.48 -9.23 0.86
N HIS A 92 5.35 -8.55 1.63
CA HIS A 92 5.35 -8.62 3.08
C HIS A 92 4.49 -7.52 3.71
N VAL A 93 3.77 -7.85 4.78
CA VAL A 93 2.83 -6.93 5.47
C VAL A 93 3.49 -5.69 6.05
N ASP A 94 4.75 -5.78 6.48
CA ASP A 94 5.50 -4.64 7.01
C ASP A 94 5.76 -3.55 5.94
N PHE A 95 5.63 -3.91 4.66
CA PHE A 95 5.79 -3.01 3.50
C PHE A 95 4.47 -2.66 2.82
N THR A 96 3.37 -2.73 3.54
CA THR A 96 2.01 -2.40 3.04
C THR A 96 1.96 -1.04 2.35
N ILE A 97 2.77 -0.09 2.81
CA ILE A 97 2.85 1.25 2.21
C ILE A 97 3.39 1.24 0.77
N GLU A 98 4.35 0.39 0.46
CA GLU A 98 4.87 0.26 -0.90
C GLU A 98 3.80 -0.30 -1.85
N VAL A 99 2.98 -1.23 -1.35
CA VAL A 99 1.83 -1.75 -2.08
C VAL A 99 0.77 -0.68 -2.28
N GLU A 100 0.45 0.10 -1.25
CA GLU A 100 -0.50 1.23 -1.30
C GLU A 100 -0.09 2.27 -2.35
N ARG A 101 1.18 2.68 -2.34
CA ARG A 101 1.75 3.61 -3.34
C ARG A 101 1.60 3.09 -4.76
N SER A 102 1.94 1.82 -4.94
CA SER A 102 1.86 1.18 -6.25
C SER A 102 0.43 1.11 -6.74
N MET A 103 -0.50 0.63 -5.93
CA MET A 103 -1.91 0.52 -6.28
C MET A 103 -2.54 1.86 -6.65
N ARG A 104 -2.08 2.96 -6.05
CA ARG A 104 -2.59 4.31 -6.36
C ARG A 104 -2.25 4.77 -7.78
N VAL A 105 -1.14 4.33 -8.33
CA VAL A 105 -0.64 4.79 -9.64
C VAL A 105 -0.77 3.78 -10.77
N LEU A 106 -1.20 2.56 -10.47
CA LEU A 106 -1.42 1.51 -11.45
C LEU A 106 -2.78 1.64 -12.14
N ASP A 107 -2.82 1.23 -13.39
CA ASP A 107 -4.07 1.08 -14.14
C ASP A 107 -4.61 -0.35 -14.06
N GLY A 108 -3.74 -1.31 -13.83
CA GLY A 108 -4.10 -2.71 -13.67
C GLY A 108 -3.08 -3.48 -12.83
N ALA A 109 -3.44 -4.65 -12.36
CA ALA A 109 -2.56 -5.50 -11.57
C ALA A 109 -2.63 -6.96 -11.99
N CYS A 110 -1.49 -7.65 -11.93
CA CYS A 110 -1.40 -9.09 -12.02
C CYS A 110 -1.22 -9.65 -10.60
N MET A 111 -2.24 -10.32 -10.10
CA MET A 111 -2.24 -10.96 -8.79
C MET A 111 -1.75 -12.39 -8.93
N VAL A 112 -0.59 -12.69 -8.36
CA VAL A 112 0.03 -14.02 -8.45
C VAL A 112 -0.34 -14.83 -7.21
N TYR A 113 -0.95 -15.98 -7.42
CA TYR A 113 -1.35 -16.93 -6.37
C TYR A 113 -0.54 -18.21 -6.48
N CYS A 114 -0.24 -18.85 -5.35
CA CYS A 114 0.38 -20.15 -5.35
C CYS A 114 -0.66 -21.26 -5.61
N ALA A 115 -0.41 -22.15 -6.54
CA ALA A 115 -1.31 -23.26 -6.86
C ALA A 115 -1.51 -24.24 -5.68
N VAL A 116 -0.56 -24.28 -4.75
CA VAL A 116 -0.61 -25.10 -3.53
C VAL A 116 -1.25 -24.34 -2.38
N GLY A 117 -0.69 -23.18 -2.01
CA GLY A 117 -1.15 -22.37 -0.88
C GLY A 117 -2.46 -21.63 -1.15
N GLY A 118 -2.75 -21.32 -2.40
CA GLY A 118 -3.95 -20.60 -2.80
C GLY A 118 -4.00 -19.16 -2.31
N VAL A 119 -5.16 -18.72 -1.85
CA VAL A 119 -5.38 -17.41 -1.27
C VAL A 119 -4.89 -17.40 0.18
N GLN A 120 -3.93 -16.54 0.48
CA GLN A 120 -3.34 -16.35 1.81
C GLN A 120 -3.72 -14.97 2.39
N PRO A 121 -3.51 -14.71 3.68
CA PRO A 121 -3.89 -13.46 4.34
C PRO A 121 -3.38 -12.21 3.66
N GLN A 122 -2.12 -12.24 3.24
CA GLN A 122 -1.52 -11.12 2.52
C GLN A 122 -2.21 -10.87 1.17
N SER A 123 -2.71 -11.92 0.52
CA SER A 123 -3.53 -11.77 -0.68
C SER A 123 -4.81 -10.98 -0.39
N GLU A 124 -5.43 -11.19 0.78
CA GLU A 124 -6.64 -10.46 1.19
C GLU A 124 -6.34 -8.98 1.43
N THR A 125 -5.20 -8.66 2.04
CA THR A 125 -4.78 -7.27 2.27
C THR A 125 -4.53 -6.53 0.97
N VAL A 126 -3.74 -7.12 0.07
CA VAL A 126 -3.49 -6.54 -1.25
C VAL A 126 -4.78 -6.41 -2.07
N TRP A 127 -5.68 -7.40 -1.95
CA TRP A 127 -6.99 -7.36 -2.58
C TRP A 127 -7.85 -6.19 -2.10
N ARG A 128 -7.88 -5.94 -0.78
CA ARG A 128 -8.59 -4.77 -0.21
C ARG A 128 -8.03 -3.44 -0.70
N GLN A 129 -6.69 -3.34 -0.81
CA GLN A 129 -6.03 -2.14 -1.36
C GLN A 129 -6.40 -1.93 -2.84
N ALA A 130 -6.38 -3.00 -3.63
CA ALA A 130 -6.79 -2.94 -5.02
C ALA A 130 -8.27 -2.55 -5.18
N ASN A 131 -9.15 -3.01 -4.29
CA ASN A 131 -10.56 -2.58 -4.25
C ASN A 131 -10.70 -1.09 -3.90
N LYS A 132 -9.93 -0.61 -2.92
CA LYS A 132 -9.93 0.81 -2.50
C LYS A 132 -9.66 1.74 -3.68
N TYR A 133 -8.69 1.40 -4.52
CA TYR A 133 -8.32 2.19 -5.69
C TYR A 133 -9.00 1.74 -7.00
N LYS A 134 -9.94 0.79 -6.92
CA LYS A 134 -10.66 0.24 -8.08
C LYS A 134 -9.73 -0.20 -9.21
N VAL A 135 -8.65 -0.90 -8.85
CA VAL A 135 -7.65 -1.39 -9.79
C VAL A 135 -8.15 -2.68 -10.46
N PRO A 136 -8.36 -2.71 -11.78
CA PRO A 136 -8.64 -3.92 -12.53
C PRO A 136 -7.51 -4.95 -12.39
N ARG A 137 -7.84 -6.23 -12.33
CA ARG A 137 -6.83 -7.27 -12.05
C ARG A 137 -7.04 -8.55 -12.83
N LEU A 138 -5.90 -9.20 -13.12
CA LEU A 138 -5.80 -10.58 -13.56
C LEU A 138 -5.39 -11.44 -12.36
N ALA A 139 -5.83 -12.70 -12.35
CA ALA A 139 -5.34 -13.71 -11.42
C ALA A 139 -4.42 -14.68 -12.19
N PHE A 140 -3.20 -14.86 -11.70
CA PHE A 140 -2.25 -15.81 -12.26
C PHE A 140 -1.88 -16.86 -11.20
N VAL A 141 -2.29 -18.10 -11.42
CA VAL A 141 -2.00 -19.23 -10.53
C VAL A 141 -0.65 -19.83 -10.91
N ASN A 142 0.36 -19.52 -10.12
CA ASN A 142 1.74 -19.92 -10.33
C ASN A 142 2.08 -21.20 -9.57
N LYS A 143 3.21 -21.80 -9.89
CA LYS A 143 3.73 -23.04 -9.27
C LYS A 143 2.84 -24.26 -9.51
N MET A 144 2.26 -24.35 -10.70
CA MET A 144 1.47 -25.53 -11.10
C MET A 144 2.26 -26.85 -11.15
N ASP A 145 3.59 -26.75 -11.15
CA ASP A 145 4.54 -27.86 -11.10
C ASP A 145 4.79 -28.44 -9.70
N ARG A 146 4.30 -27.79 -8.65
CA ARG A 146 4.53 -28.21 -7.27
C ARG A 146 3.54 -29.30 -6.83
N THR A 147 4.01 -30.20 -5.98
CA THR A 147 3.16 -31.22 -5.35
C THR A 147 2.02 -30.57 -4.58
N GLY A 148 0.80 -31.01 -4.81
CA GLY A 148 -0.43 -30.44 -4.25
C GLY A 148 -1.00 -29.26 -5.04
N ALA A 149 -0.45 -28.92 -6.20
CA ALA A 149 -0.97 -27.86 -7.05
C ALA A 149 -2.39 -28.17 -7.56
N ASN A 150 -3.31 -27.20 -7.37
CA ASN A 150 -4.69 -27.33 -7.81
C ASN A 150 -5.28 -26.00 -8.22
N PHE A 151 -5.45 -25.82 -9.53
CA PHE A 151 -6.01 -24.59 -10.13
C PHE A 151 -7.45 -24.32 -9.70
N PHE A 152 -8.30 -25.33 -9.70
CA PHE A 152 -9.73 -25.15 -9.39
C PHE A 152 -9.99 -24.90 -7.92
N LYS A 153 -9.15 -25.41 -7.02
CA LYS A 153 -9.16 -25.04 -5.61
C LYS A 153 -8.90 -23.55 -5.42
N VAL A 154 -7.92 -22.98 -6.14
CA VAL A 154 -7.63 -21.54 -6.08
C VAL A 154 -8.80 -20.74 -6.63
N TYR A 155 -9.45 -21.21 -7.70
CA TYR A 155 -10.68 -20.62 -8.22
C TYR A 155 -11.78 -20.52 -7.15
N ASP A 156 -12.04 -21.58 -6.43
CA ASP A 156 -13.03 -21.61 -5.36
C ASP A 156 -12.65 -20.68 -4.19
N GLN A 157 -11.37 -20.63 -3.82
CA GLN A 157 -10.88 -19.72 -2.79
C GLN A 157 -10.97 -18.25 -3.18
N LEU A 158 -10.73 -17.89 -4.43
CA LEU A 158 -10.96 -16.54 -4.92
C LEU A 158 -12.42 -16.12 -4.71
N LYS A 159 -13.37 -16.99 -5.00
CA LYS A 159 -14.80 -16.74 -4.80
C LYS A 159 -15.17 -16.64 -3.31
N THR A 160 -14.71 -17.56 -2.51
CA THR A 160 -15.13 -17.69 -1.10
C THR A 160 -14.41 -16.71 -0.17
N ARG A 161 -13.10 -16.56 -0.29
CA ARG A 161 -12.28 -15.72 0.58
C ARG A 161 -12.22 -14.27 0.14
N LEU A 162 -12.04 -14.02 -1.17
CA LEU A 162 -11.89 -12.66 -1.68
C LEU A 162 -13.20 -12.05 -2.19
N LYS A 163 -14.29 -12.84 -2.24
CA LYS A 163 -15.55 -12.44 -2.87
C LYS A 163 -15.34 -11.99 -4.32
N ALA A 164 -14.35 -12.55 -4.97
CA ALA A 164 -14.02 -12.28 -6.37
C ALA A 164 -14.97 -13.00 -7.33
N ASN A 165 -14.94 -12.59 -8.58
CA ASN A 165 -15.63 -13.25 -9.66
C ASN A 165 -14.61 -13.71 -10.74
N PRO A 166 -13.80 -14.76 -10.46
CA PRO A 166 -12.77 -15.21 -11.36
C PRO A 166 -13.39 -15.86 -12.61
N VAL A 167 -12.84 -15.53 -13.76
CA VAL A 167 -13.22 -16.10 -15.06
C VAL A 167 -11.99 -16.73 -15.68
N PRO A 168 -11.83 -18.07 -15.59
CA PRO A 168 -10.75 -18.76 -16.28
C PRO A 168 -10.79 -18.52 -17.78
N VAL A 169 -9.68 -18.05 -18.33
CA VAL A 169 -9.47 -17.92 -19.79
C VAL A 169 -8.52 -18.98 -20.32
N VAL A 170 -7.89 -19.71 -19.40
CA VAL A 170 -7.15 -20.94 -19.66
C VAL A 170 -7.50 -21.98 -18.62
N VAL A 171 -7.30 -23.26 -18.92
CA VAL A 171 -7.32 -24.36 -17.96
C VAL A 171 -6.01 -25.13 -18.05
N PRO A 172 -5.48 -25.70 -16.95
CA PRO A 172 -4.19 -26.39 -16.98
C PRO A 172 -4.25 -27.72 -17.72
N ILE A 173 -3.14 -28.08 -18.35
CA ILE A 173 -2.89 -29.43 -18.90
C ILE A 173 -2.02 -30.16 -17.89
N GLY A 174 -2.64 -30.99 -17.04
CA GLY A 174 -1.97 -31.66 -15.94
C GLY A 174 -1.74 -30.75 -14.73
N ALA A 175 -1.11 -31.31 -13.73
CA ALA A 175 -0.69 -30.63 -12.51
C ALA A 175 0.55 -31.34 -11.95
N GLU A 176 1.26 -30.70 -11.02
CA GLU A 176 2.48 -31.23 -10.40
C GLU A 176 3.54 -31.55 -11.47
N ASP A 177 4.26 -32.65 -11.34
CA ASP A 177 5.26 -33.08 -12.33
C ASP A 177 4.66 -33.32 -13.72
N GLY A 178 3.35 -33.54 -13.80
CA GLY A 178 2.60 -33.72 -15.07
C GLY A 178 2.11 -32.43 -15.73
N PHE A 179 2.45 -31.25 -15.18
CA PHE A 179 2.05 -29.98 -15.77
C PHE A 179 2.81 -29.69 -17.07
N GLN A 180 2.10 -29.68 -18.20
CA GLN A 180 2.70 -29.54 -19.53
C GLN A 180 2.49 -28.15 -20.13
N GLY A 181 1.35 -27.55 -19.88
CA GLY A 181 0.94 -26.29 -20.47
C GLY A 181 -0.49 -25.95 -20.13
N VAL A 182 -1.15 -25.21 -20.99
CA VAL A 182 -2.53 -24.76 -20.77
C VAL A 182 -3.41 -24.97 -22.03
N VAL A 183 -4.71 -25.13 -21.82
CA VAL A 183 -5.69 -25.00 -22.89
C VAL A 183 -6.18 -23.56 -22.89
N ASP A 184 -5.97 -22.86 -24.00
CA ASP A 184 -6.51 -21.51 -24.22
C ASP A 184 -7.98 -21.61 -24.61
N LEU A 185 -8.85 -21.11 -23.75
CA LEU A 185 -10.30 -21.19 -23.95
C LEU A 185 -10.83 -20.19 -25.00
N LEU A 186 -10.06 -19.16 -25.36
CA LEU A 186 -10.41 -18.25 -26.44
C LEU A 186 -10.21 -18.92 -27.83
N GLU A 187 -9.09 -19.60 -27.97
CA GLU A 187 -8.72 -20.25 -29.25
C GLU A 187 -9.14 -21.73 -29.31
N MET A 188 -9.50 -22.34 -28.19
CA MET A 188 -9.73 -23.78 -28.03
C MET A 188 -8.58 -24.62 -28.59
N LYS A 189 -7.38 -24.27 -28.18
CA LYS A 189 -6.10 -24.93 -28.50
C LYS A 189 -5.27 -25.14 -27.23
N ALA A 190 -4.52 -26.20 -27.22
CA ALA A 190 -3.50 -26.44 -26.21
C ALA A 190 -2.23 -25.65 -26.56
N ILE A 191 -1.60 -25.06 -25.57
CA ILE A 191 -0.30 -24.37 -25.69
C ILE A 191 0.71 -25.16 -24.86
N ILE A 192 1.76 -25.65 -25.51
CA ILE A 192 2.86 -26.40 -24.89
C ILE A 192 4.15 -25.63 -25.07
N TRP A 193 4.87 -25.34 -23.98
CA TRP A 193 6.16 -24.65 -24.00
C TRP A 193 7.30 -25.66 -24.01
N ASP A 194 8.32 -25.38 -24.83
CA ASP A 194 9.55 -26.16 -24.90
C ASP A 194 10.50 -25.80 -23.76
N GLU A 195 10.81 -26.74 -22.88
CA GLU A 195 11.71 -26.53 -21.74
C GLU A 195 13.16 -26.29 -22.18
N ALA A 196 13.61 -26.92 -23.24
CA ALA A 196 14.99 -26.79 -23.73
C ALA A 196 15.30 -25.37 -24.23
N SER A 197 14.30 -24.66 -24.73
CA SER A 197 14.39 -23.26 -25.13
C SER A 197 14.12 -22.27 -23.99
N GLN A 198 14.03 -22.70 -22.76
CA GLN A 198 13.59 -21.87 -21.61
C GLN A 198 12.22 -21.22 -21.86
N GLY A 199 11.31 -21.93 -22.52
CA GLY A 199 9.96 -21.48 -22.83
C GLY A 199 9.86 -20.44 -23.96
N VAL A 200 10.95 -20.09 -24.63
CA VAL A 200 10.92 -19.14 -25.77
C VAL A 200 10.11 -19.73 -26.93
N LYS A 201 10.28 -21.04 -27.18
CA LYS A 201 9.50 -21.78 -28.18
C LYS A 201 8.26 -22.39 -27.55
N PHE A 202 7.17 -22.29 -28.25
CA PHE A 202 5.90 -22.90 -27.87
C PHE A 202 5.18 -23.40 -29.12
N GLU A 203 4.28 -24.34 -28.95
CA GLU A 203 3.50 -24.94 -30.03
C GLU A 203 2.02 -25.00 -29.66
N TYR A 204 1.17 -24.80 -30.64
CA TYR A 204 -0.26 -25.01 -30.53
C TYR A 204 -0.59 -26.44 -30.96
N HIS A 205 -1.33 -27.14 -30.11
CA HIS A 205 -1.83 -28.48 -30.36
C HIS A 205 -3.35 -28.55 -30.22
N ASP A 206 -3.93 -29.63 -30.68
CA ASP A 206 -5.32 -29.93 -30.36
C ASP A 206 -5.45 -30.24 -28.86
N ILE A 207 -6.65 -29.97 -28.34
CA ILE A 207 -6.92 -30.22 -26.93
C ILE A 207 -6.80 -31.73 -26.65
N PRO A 208 -6.05 -32.16 -25.61
CA PRO A 208 -5.98 -33.54 -25.19
C PRO A 208 -7.37 -34.13 -24.96
N ALA A 209 -7.60 -35.35 -25.45
CA ALA A 209 -8.94 -35.98 -25.46
C ALA A 209 -9.60 -36.04 -24.07
N ASN A 210 -8.78 -36.22 -23.03
CA ASN A 210 -9.24 -36.23 -21.63
C ASN A 210 -9.59 -34.85 -21.05
N LEU A 211 -9.30 -33.78 -21.76
CA LEU A 211 -9.58 -32.39 -21.33
C LEU A 211 -10.63 -31.69 -22.19
N VAL A 212 -11.13 -32.32 -23.24
CA VAL A 212 -12.12 -31.72 -24.14
C VAL A 212 -13.39 -31.31 -23.40
N ASP A 213 -13.91 -32.18 -22.54
CA ASP A 213 -15.14 -31.88 -21.78
C ASP A 213 -14.91 -30.76 -20.78
N VAL A 214 -13.81 -30.76 -20.08
CA VAL A 214 -13.41 -29.69 -19.13
C VAL A 214 -13.23 -28.37 -19.87
N ALA A 215 -12.55 -28.38 -21.00
CA ALA A 215 -12.34 -27.18 -21.81
C ALA A 215 -13.67 -26.62 -22.34
N ASN A 216 -14.58 -27.44 -22.78
CA ASN A 216 -15.90 -27.02 -23.25
C ASN A 216 -16.74 -26.43 -22.11
N GLU A 217 -16.74 -27.06 -20.92
CA GLU A 217 -17.43 -26.56 -19.73
C GLU A 217 -16.92 -25.15 -19.34
N TRP A 218 -15.61 -24.99 -19.23
CA TRP A 218 -15.04 -23.71 -18.83
C TRP A 218 -15.11 -22.65 -19.90
N ARG A 219 -15.08 -23.03 -21.19
CA ARG A 219 -15.37 -22.10 -22.28
C ARG A 219 -16.79 -21.58 -22.20
N GLU A 220 -17.77 -22.44 -21.95
CA GLU A 220 -19.17 -22.04 -21.81
C GLU A 220 -19.32 -21.02 -20.66
N LYS A 221 -18.74 -21.29 -19.49
CA LYS A 221 -18.73 -20.34 -18.37
C LYS A 221 -18.05 -19.00 -18.70
N MET A 222 -16.99 -19.02 -19.48
CA MET A 222 -16.31 -17.80 -19.93
C MET A 222 -17.20 -17.02 -20.91
N VAL A 223 -17.82 -17.68 -21.86
CA VAL A 223 -18.72 -17.04 -22.84
C VAL A 223 -19.98 -16.50 -22.18
N GLU A 224 -20.55 -17.21 -21.21
CA GLU A 224 -21.67 -16.72 -20.37
C GLU A 224 -21.28 -15.45 -19.65
N SER A 225 -20.12 -15.44 -18.99
CA SER A 225 -19.60 -14.24 -18.32
C SER A 225 -19.36 -13.08 -19.30
N ALA A 226 -18.92 -13.34 -20.51
CA ALA A 226 -18.80 -12.31 -21.54
C ALA A 226 -20.18 -11.78 -21.99
N ALA A 227 -21.17 -12.66 -22.14
CA ALA A 227 -22.53 -12.27 -22.52
C ALA A 227 -23.21 -11.35 -21.51
N GLU A 228 -22.88 -11.46 -20.23
CA GLU A 228 -23.38 -10.59 -19.16
C GLU A 228 -22.93 -9.12 -19.30
N ALA A 229 -22.00 -8.81 -20.18
CA ALA A 229 -21.51 -7.44 -20.38
C ALA A 229 -22.55 -6.48 -20.96
N SER A 230 -23.49 -6.99 -21.76
CA SER A 230 -24.54 -6.19 -22.37
C SER A 230 -25.81 -7.02 -22.69
N GLU A 231 -26.96 -6.36 -22.76
CA GLU A 231 -28.23 -7.00 -23.17
C GLU A 231 -28.13 -7.59 -24.54
N GLU A 232 -27.51 -6.92 -25.51
CA GLU A 232 -27.31 -7.38 -26.87
C GLU A 232 -26.54 -8.72 -26.93
N LEU A 233 -25.43 -8.82 -26.19
CA LEU A 233 -24.63 -10.04 -26.12
C LEU A 233 -25.38 -11.17 -25.42
N MET A 234 -26.15 -10.84 -24.40
CA MET A 234 -26.97 -11.81 -23.67
C MET A 234 -28.10 -12.37 -24.57
N GLU A 235 -28.79 -11.52 -25.32
CA GLU A 235 -29.80 -11.96 -26.29
C GLU A 235 -29.21 -12.87 -27.37
N LYS A 236 -28.04 -12.51 -27.88
CA LYS A 236 -27.30 -13.32 -28.86
C LYS A 236 -26.94 -14.70 -28.30
N TYR A 237 -26.40 -14.72 -27.06
CA TYR A 237 -26.02 -15.96 -26.38
C TYR A 237 -27.24 -16.86 -26.10
N LEU A 238 -28.33 -16.30 -25.55
CA LEU A 238 -29.57 -17.03 -25.28
C LEU A 238 -30.28 -17.49 -26.55
N GLY A 239 -30.11 -16.76 -27.65
CA GLY A 239 -30.59 -17.14 -28.97
C GLY A 239 -29.82 -18.29 -29.62
N GLY A 240 -28.75 -18.76 -29.00
CA GLY A 240 -27.89 -19.84 -29.49
C GLY A 240 -26.92 -19.41 -30.60
N GLU A 241 -26.70 -18.11 -30.77
CA GLU A 241 -25.70 -17.60 -31.69
C GLU A 241 -24.31 -17.62 -31.03
N GLU A 242 -23.27 -17.99 -31.77
CA GLU A 242 -21.91 -17.94 -31.30
C GLU A 242 -21.41 -16.49 -31.20
N LEU A 243 -20.81 -16.15 -30.04
CA LEU A 243 -20.05 -14.92 -29.89
C LEU A 243 -18.69 -15.06 -30.55
N SER A 244 -18.30 -14.07 -31.35
CA SER A 244 -16.97 -14.03 -31.94
C SER A 244 -15.89 -13.84 -30.90
N ARG A 245 -14.66 -14.24 -31.20
CA ARG A 245 -13.50 -13.99 -30.36
C ARG A 245 -13.36 -12.51 -29.95
N ALA A 246 -13.56 -11.62 -30.91
CA ALA A 246 -13.45 -10.17 -30.66
C ALA A 246 -14.55 -9.68 -29.71
N GLU A 247 -15.78 -10.18 -29.82
CA GLU A 247 -16.87 -9.86 -28.89
C GLU A 247 -16.58 -10.38 -27.48
N ILE A 248 -16.08 -11.61 -27.35
CA ILE A 248 -15.72 -12.21 -26.06
C ILE A 248 -14.61 -11.40 -25.40
N VAL A 249 -13.52 -11.12 -26.11
CA VAL A 249 -12.39 -10.36 -25.56
C VAL A 249 -12.80 -8.95 -25.14
N LYS A 250 -13.57 -8.26 -25.97
CA LYS A 250 -14.07 -6.92 -25.67
C LYS A 250 -14.98 -6.94 -24.44
N ALA A 251 -15.91 -7.86 -24.38
CA ALA A 251 -16.84 -7.98 -23.26
C ALA A 251 -16.14 -8.31 -21.94
N LEU A 252 -15.21 -9.27 -21.94
CA LEU A 252 -14.41 -9.60 -20.77
C LEU A 252 -13.51 -8.44 -20.35
N ARG A 253 -12.94 -7.71 -21.32
CA ARG A 253 -12.16 -6.49 -21.04
C ARG A 253 -13.00 -5.43 -20.35
N ASP A 254 -14.16 -5.11 -20.88
CA ASP A 254 -15.06 -4.08 -20.33
C ASP A 254 -15.45 -4.43 -18.89
N ARG A 255 -15.79 -5.67 -18.60
CA ARG A 255 -16.11 -6.15 -17.25
C ARG A 255 -14.91 -6.19 -16.31
N THR A 256 -13.72 -6.51 -16.84
CA THR A 256 -12.47 -6.48 -16.05
C THR A 256 -12.12 -5.05 -15.64
N ILE A 257 -12.23 -4.10 -16.57
CA ILE A 257 -11.99 -2.67 -16.30
C ILE A 257 -13.02 -2.12 -15.30
N ALA A 258 -14.26 -2.58 -15.35
CA ALA A 258 -15.28 -2.26 -14.35
C ALA A 258 -15.06 -2.96 -12.98
N CYS A 259 -14.03 -3.79 -12.85
CA CYS A 259 -13.75 -4.60 -11.65
C CYS A 259 -14.83 -5.62 -11.29
N GLU A 260 -15.68 -6.00 -12.23
CA GLU A 260 -16.76 -6.99 -12.04
C GLU A 260 -16.24 -8.43 -12.08
N ILE A 261 -15.25 -8.68 -12.92
CA ILE A 261 -14.62 -9.99 -13.10
C ILE A 261 -13.10 -9.89 -13.02
N GLN A 262 -12.45 -11.04 -12.83
CA GLN A 262 -11.00 -11.18 -12.87
C GLN A 262 -10.64 -12.34 -13.79
N PRO A 263 -10.10 -12.08 -14.99
CA PRO A 263 -9.59 -13.14 -15.85
C PRO A 263 -8.51 -13.95 -15.13
N MET A 264 -8.65 -15.27 -15.18
CA MET A 264 -7.80 -16.19 -14.42
C MET A 264 -6.98 -17.06 -15.37
N LEU A 265 -5.68 -17.12 -15.12
CA LEU A 265 -4.69 -17.89 -15.85
C LEU A 265 -3.86 -18.74 -14.90
N CYS A 266 -3.07 -19.64 -15.45
CA CYS A 266 -2.14 -20.44 -14.66
C CYS A 266 -0.84 -20.71 -15.43
N GLY A 267 0.16 -21.15 -14.67
CA GLY A 267 1.46 -21.50 -15.20
C GLY A 267 2.45 -21.88 -14.11
N THR A 268 3.69 -21.99 -14.52
CA THR A 268 4.84 -22.10 -13.61
C THR A 268 5.96 -21.23 -14.14
N ALA A 269 6.20 -20.12 -13.47
CA ALA A 269 7.25 -19.18 -13.86
C ALA A 269 8.64 -19.86 -13.77
N PHE A 270 8.88 -20.67 -12.74
CA PHE A 270 10.13 -21.39 -12.56
C PHE A 270 10.44 -22.36 -13.72
N LYS A 271 9.42 -23.06 -14.23
CA LYS A 271 9.53 -23.96 -15.38
C LYS A 271 9.27 -23.28 -16.72
N ASN A 272 9.19 -21.96 -16.75
CA ASN A 272 9.04 -21.16 -17.97
C ASN A 272 7.77 -21.44 -18.79
N LYS A 273 6.64 -21.72 -18.13
CA LYS A 273 5.36 -22.05 -18.78
C LYS A 273 4.26 -21.09 -18.34
N GLY A 274 3.57 -20.49 -19.28
CA GLY A 274 2.34 -19.71 -19.05
C GLY A 274 2.52 -18.21 -18.88
N VAL A 275 3.73 -17.69 -18.63
CA VAL A 275 3.96 -16.25 -18.40
C VAL A 275 3.68 -15.41 -19.65
N GLN A 276 4.08 -15.89 -20.83
CA GLN A 276 3.81 -15.15 -22.08
C GLN A 276 2.30 -15.06 -22.35
N ARG A 277 1.53 -16.12 -22.04
CA ARG A 277 0.07 -16.07 -22.19
C ARG A 277 -0.56 -15.05 -21.23
N MET A 278 0.01 -14.90 -20.04
CA MET A 278 -0.39 -13.84 -19.10
C MET A 278 -0.09 -12.45 -19.67
N LEU A 279 1.04 -12.25 -20.33
CA LEU A 279 1.36 -10.97 -20.99
C LEU A 279 0.37 -10.64 -22.11
N ASP A 280 -0.05 -11.62 -22.88
CA ASP A 280 -1.11 -11.43 -23.86
C ASP A 280 -2.45 -11.07 -23.21
N ALA A 281 -2.79 -11.69 -22.07
CA ALA A 281 -3.96 -11.35 -21.28
C ALA A 281 -3.91 -9.92 -20.72
N VAL A 282 -2.73 -9.39 -20.37
CA VAL A 282 -2.57 -7.99 -20.00
C VAL A 282 -3.00 -7.06 -21.14
N ILE A 283 -2.62 -7.39 -22.37
CA ILE A 283 -3.05 -6.62 -23.55
C ILE A 283 -4.55 -6.74 -23.74
N ASP A 284 -5.09 -7.96 -23.67
CA ASP A 284 -6.48 -8.24 -23.96
C ASP A 284 -7.45 -7.63 -22.93
N PHE A 285 -7.12 -7.67 -21.65
CA PHE A 285 -8.07 -7.43 -20.56
C PHE A 285 -7.77 -6.25 -19.65
N LEU A 286 -6.52 -5.85 -19.48
CA LEU A 286 -6.17 -4.73 -18.61
C LEU A 286 -6.25 -3.39 -19.37
N PRO A 287 -6.61 -2.30 -18.65
CA PRO A 287 -6.81 -1.00 -19.26
C PRO A 287 -5.53 -0.31 -19.68
N SER A 288 -5.64 0.56 -20.65
CA SER A 288 -4.70 1.64 -20.93
C SER A 288 -5.06 2.89 -20.09
N PRO A 289 -4.19 3.92 -20.03
CA PRO A 289 -4.51 5.17 -19.31
C PRO A 289 -5.77 5.89 -19.80
N VAL A 290 -6.21 5.66 -21.04
CA VAL A 290 -7.43 6.27 -21.59
C VAL A 290 -8.70 5.44 -21.35
N ASP A 291 -8.56 4.20 -20.92
CA ASP A 291 -9.70 3.32 -20.61
C ASP A 291 -10.22 3.52 -19.17
N ILE A 292 -9.43 4.15 -18.33
CA ILE A 292 -9.81 4.49 -16.95
C ILE A 292 -10.43 5.88 -16.89
N PRO A 293 -11.28 6.17 -15.87
CA PRO A 293 -11.84 7.51 -15.71
C PRO A 293 -10.76 8.59 -15.59
N PRO A 294 -11.03 9.83 -16.02
CA PRO A 294 -10.14 10.96 -15.80
C PRO A 294 -9.75 11.07 -14.32
N VAL A 295 -8.49 11.44 -14.05
CA VAL A 295 -8.03 11.60 -12.67
C VAL A 295 -8.77 12.72 -11.97
N GLN A 296 -9.22 12.44 -10.75
CA GLN A 296 -9.94 13.38 -9.91
C GLN A 296 -8.98 14.12 -8.97
N GLY A 297 -9.32 15.35 -8.68
CA GLY A 297 -8.62 16.18 -7.73
C GLY A 297 -9.52 17.29 -7.19
N ILE A 298 -8.95 18.15 -6.37
CA ILE A 298 -9.62 19.30 -5.78
C ILE A 298 -8.87 20.59 -6.12
N ASP A 299 -9.58 21.71 -6.04
CA ASP A 299 -8.98 23.05 -6.15
C ASP A 299 -8.09 23.31 -4.91
N GLU A 300 -6.97 24.00 -5.10
CA GLU A 300 -6.04 24.30 -4.00
C GLU A 300 -6.61 25.24 -2.92
N ASN A 301 -7.62 26.04 -3.27
CA ASN A 301 -8.24 27.03 -2.38
C ASN A 301 -9.66 26.63 -1.93
N ASP A 302 -10.24 25.57 -2.50
CA ASP A 302 -11.61 25.13 -2.25
C ASP A 302 -11.70 23.61 -2.33
N GLU A 303 -11.65 22.94 -1.18
CA GLU A 303 -11.69 21.48 -1.08
C GLU A 303 -13.00 20.86 -1.57
N GLU A 304 -14.10 21.62 -1.61
CA GLU A 304 -15.39 21.14 -2.13
C GLU A 304 -15.44 21.18 -3.65
N LYS A 305 -14.59 22.00 -4.28
CA LYS A 305 -14.54 22.12 -5.73
C LYS A 305 -13.71 20.99 -6.35
N LYS A 306 -14.41 20.02 -6.92
CA LYS A 306 -13.80 18.90 -7.63
C LYS A 306 -13.33 19.33 -9.02
N LEU A 307 -12.15 18.88 -9.38
CA LEU A 307 -11.52 19.06 -10.68
C LEU A 307 -11.19 17.70 -11.28
N GLU A 308 -11.12 17.64 -12.59
CA GLU A 308 -10.68 16.43 -13.30
C GLU A 308 -9.67 16.78 -14.41
N ARG A 309 -8.83 15.80 -14.77
CA ARG A 309 -7.89 15.90 -15.89
C ARG A 309 -7.96 14.62 -16.72
N LYS A 310 -8.08 14.79 -18.02
CA LYS A 310 -8.08 13.67 -18.98
C LYS A 310 -6.65 13.23 -19.30
N ALA A 311 -6.50 11.95 -19.62
CA ALA A 311 -5.23 11.40 -20.09
C ALA A 311 -4.95 11.81 -21.55
N ASP A 312 -4.61 13.07 -21.76
CA ASP A 312 -4.31 13.68 -23.06
C ASP A 312 -3.05 14.54 -22.95
N ASP A 313 -2.16 14.44 -23.94
CA ASP A 313 -0.89 15.21 -23.99
C ASP A 313 -1.11 16.74 -24.12
N ASN A 314 -2.27 17.15 -24.63
CA ASN A 314 -2.64 18.55 -24.81
C ASN A 314 -3.35 19.16 -23.60
N GLU A 315 -3.69 18.34 -22.61
CA GLU A 315 -4.29 18.79 -21.35
C GLU A 315 -3.25 19.53 -20.49
N LYS A 316 -3.68 20.25 -19.48
CA LYS A 316 -2.80 20.83 -18.47
C LYS A 316 -2.09 19.75 -17.69
N PHE A 317 -0.78 19.93 -17.49
CA PHE A 317 0.05 18.93 -16.80
C PHE A 317 -0.43 18.69 -15.38
N SER A 318 -0.55 17.41 -15.03
CA SER A 318 -0.72 16.95 -13.66
C SER A 318 -0.06 15.60 -13.47
N ALA A 319 0.63 15.43 -12.35
CA ALA A 319 1.32 14.21 -11.99
C ALA A 319 1.28 13.99 -10.47
N LEU A 320 1.41 12.75 -10.04
CA LEU A 320 1.50 12.36 -8.65
C LEU A 320 2.89 11.81 -8.36
N ALA A 321 3.59 12.39 -7.39
CA ALA A 321 4.82 11.85 -6.84
C ALA A 321 4.46 10.69 -5.89
N PHE A 322 4.85 9.48 -6.23
CA PHE A 322 4.41 8.30 -5.47
C PHE A 322 5.53 7.59 -4.74
N LYS A 323 6.79 7.85 -5.08
CA LYS A 323 7.94 7.24 -4.44
C LYS A 323 9.15 8.15 -4.48
N ILE A 324 9.90 8.17 -3.38
CA ILE A 324 11.20 8.82 -3.26
C ILE A 324 12.25 7.75 -3.01
N MET A 325 13.39 7.89 -3.67
CA MET A 325 14.54 7.01 -3.47
C MET A 325 15.81 7.85 -3.42
N THR A 326 16.71 7.53 -2.54
CA THR A 326 18.04 8.14 -2.51
C THR A 326 19.00 7.31 -3.33
N ASP A 327 19.60 7.93 -4.32
CA ASP A 327 20.59 7.31 -5.19
C ASP A 327 21.98 7.85 -4.86
N PRO A 328 23.02 6.96 -4.75
CA PRO A 328 24.37 7.38 -4.39
C PRO A 328 25.03 8.35 -5.39
N PHE A 329 24.61 8.29 -6.67
CA PHE A 329 25.26 9.04 -7.75
C PHE A 329 24.52 10.32 -8.16
N VAL A 330 23.18 10.27 -8.13
CA VAL A 330 22.34 11.39 -8.60
C VAL A 330 21.59 12.09 -7.47
N GLY A 331 21.64 11.57 -6.25
CA GLY A 331 20.95 12.10 -5.10
C GLY A 331 19.48 11.64 -5.04
N GLN A 332 18.59 12.53 -4.67
CA GLN A 332 17.17 12.19 -4.52
C GLN A 332 16.50 12.03 -5.87
N LEU A 333 15.88 10.87 -6.07
CA LEU A 333 15.03 10.52 -7.20
C LEU A 333 13.57 10.52 -6.75
N ILE A 334 12.72 11.24 -7.47
CA ILE A 334 11.29 11.29 -7.22
C ILE A 334 10.57 10.63 -8.40
N PHE A 335 9.96 9.49 -8.13
CA PHE A 335 9.14 8.79 -9.11
C PHE A 335 7.75 9.43 -9.17
N PHE A 336 7.30 9.72 -10.37
CA PHE A 336 6.00 10.33 -10.61
C PHE A 336 5.29 9.69 -11.79
N ARG A 337 3.94 9.65 -11.69
CA ARG A 337 3.08 9.28 -12.80
C ARG A 337 2.43 10.52 -13.36
N VAL A 338 2.51 10.71 -14.68
CA VAL A 338 1.80 11.76 -15.41
C VAL A 338 0.39 11.29 -15.73
N TYR A 339 -0.60 12.01 -15.23
CA TYR A 339 -2.02 11.74 -15.49
C TYR A 339 -2.55 12.54 -16.69
N SER A 340 -2.05 13.76 -16.88
CA SER A 340 -2.47 14.64 -17.97
C SER A 340 -1.33 15.52 -18.44
N GLY A 341 -1.42 15.97 -19.68
CA GLY A 341 -0.43 16.84 -20.27
C GLY A 341 0.94 16.19 -20.50
N LYS A 342 1.94 17.00 -20.65
CA LYS A 342 3.34 16.62 -20.83
C LYS A 342 4.26 17.54 -20.05
N ILE A 343 5.46 17.07 -19.73
CA ILE A 343 6.49 17.83 -19.05
C ILE A 343 7.84 17.57 -19.67
N ASN A 344 8.67 18.62 -19.79
CA ASN A 344 10.02 18.52 -20.31
C ASN A 344 11.05 18.70 -19.18
N SER A 345 12.23 18.14 -19.39
CA SER A 345 13.37 18.41 -18.54
C SER A 345 13.66 19.92 -18.52
N GLY A 346 13.80 20.49 -17.33
CA GLY A 346 14.03 21.92 -17.12
C GLY A 346 12.78 22.77 -16.97
N ASP A 347 11.59 22.21 -17.16
CA ASP A 347 10.33 22.92 -16.96
C ASP A 347 10.08 23.23 -15.47
N THR A 348 9.26 24.23 -15.20
CA THR A 348 8.83 24.57 -13.86
C THR A 348 7.50 23.86 -13.55
N VAL A 349 7.46 23.15 -12.44
CA VAL A 349 6.26 22.53 -11.89
C VAL A 349 5.80 23.26 -10.62
N TYR A 350 4.53 23.20 -10.34
CA TYR A 350 3.94 23.71 -9.12
C TYR A 350 3.50 22.55 -8.22
N ASN A 351 3.91 22.63 -6.96
CA ASN A 351 3.45 21.72 -5.91
C ASN A 351 2.40 22.46 -5.06
N PRO A 352 1.10 22.24 -5.30
CA PRO A 352 0.04 22.97 -4.61
C PRO A 352 -0.08 22.56 -3.12
N VAL A 353 0.37 21.36 -2.76
CA VAL A 353 0.38 20.89 -1.37
C VAL A 353 1.37 21.69 -0.52
N LYS A 354 2.54 21.98 -1.07
CA LYS A 354 3.62 22.77 -0.43
C LYS A 354 3.54 24.26 -0.80
N GLN A 355 2.67 24.63 -1.74
CA GLN A 355 2.56 25.99 -2.31
C GLN A 355 3.89 26.54 -2.85
N LYS A 356 4.65 25.65 -3.51
CA LYS A 356 5.97 25.96 -4.05
C LYS A 356 6.09 25.63 -5.52
N LYS A 357 6.83 26.47 -6.25
CA LYS A 357 7.29 26.18 -7.60
C LYS A 357 8.70 25.58 -7.54
N GLU A 358 8.91 24.54 -8.28
CA GLU A 358 10.21 23.88 -8.39
C GLU A 358 10.58 23.67 -9.86
N ARG A 359 11.86 23.67 -10.15
CA ARG A 359 12.36 23.36 -11.47
C ARG A 359 12.67 21.87 -11.55
N LEU A 360 12.06 21.20 -12.52
CA LEU A 360 12.36 19.82 -12.85
C LEU A 360 13.77 19.75 -13.44
N GLY A 361 14.66 19.01 -12.84
CA GLY A 361 15.99 18.79 -13.38
C GLY A 361 15.99 17.77 -14.52
N ARG A 362 16.86 16.78 -14.43
CA ARG A 362 16.87 15.66 -15.37
C ARG A 362 15.69 14.74 -15.14
N ILE A 363 15.17 14.16 -16.21
CA ILE A 363 14.14 13.13 -16.16
C ILE A 363 14.78 11.81 -16.59
N LEU A 364 14.55 10.78 -15.80
CA LEU A 364 15.09 9.45 -16.02
C LEU A 364 13.96 8.44 -16.24
N GLN A 365 14.15 7.59 -17.24
CA GLN A 365 13.35 6.40 -17.44
C GLN A 365 14.13 5.18 -16.93
N MET A 366 13.46 4.34 -16.19
CA MET A 366 14.08 3.15 -15.61
C MET A 366 13.87 1.95 -16.53
N HIS A 367 14.96 1.28 -16.87
CA HIS A 367 15.00 0.02 -17.60
C HIS A 367 15.73 -1.00 -16.74
N ALA A 368 15.03 -1.65 -15.85
CA ALA A 368 15.62 -2.53 -14.84
C ALA A 368 16.73 -1.79 -14.05
N ASN A 369 17.98 -2.21 -14.14
CA ASN A 369 19.12 -1.57 -13.47
C ASN A 369 19.75 -0.41 -14.28
N GLN A 370 19.26 -0.13 -15.47
CA GLN A 370 19.77 0.94 -16.32
C GLN A 370 18.86 2.17 -16.25
N ARG A 371 19.47 3.34 -16.34
CA ARG A 371 18.79 4.63 -16.34
C ARG A 371 19.03 5.30 -17.68
N GLU A 372 17.96 5.68 -18.34
CA GLU A 372 18.00 6.46 -19.58
C GLU A 372 17.51 7.87 -19.30
N GLU A 373 18.32 8.86 -19.65
CA GLU A 373 17.89 10.26 -19.58
C GLU A 373 16.95 10.57 -20.74
N ILE A 374 15.74 11.03 -20.42
CA ILE A 374 14.73 11.40 -21.39
C ILE A 374 14.43 12.90 -21.33
N LYS A 375 14.00 13.46 -22.44
CA LYS A 375 13.75 14.91 -22.54
C LYS A 375 12.33 15.30 -22.15
N GLU A 376 11.36 14.42 -22.37
CA GLU A 376 9.93 14.67 -22.08
C GLU A 376 9.23 13.42 -21.56
N VAL A 377 8.20 13.63 -20.76
CA VAL A 377 7.26 12.60 -20.32
C VAL A 377 5.85 12.99 -20.72
N LEU A 378 5.11 12.06 -21.27
CA LEU A 378 3.77 12.24 -21.81
C LEU A 378 2.72 11.70 -20.84
N ALA A 379 1.44 12.07 -21.05
CA ALA A 379 0.32 11.58 -20.26
C ALA A 379 0.29 10.04 -20.23
N GLY A 380 0.00 9.48 -19.07
CA GLY A 380 -0.07 8.03 -18.85
C GLY A 380 1.28 7.35 -18.60
N ASP A 381 2.39 8.08 -18.62
CA ASP A 381 3.72 7.50 -18.40
C ASP A 381 4.22 7.68 -16.97
N ILE A 382 5.22 6.88 -16.63
CA ILE A 382 5.90 6.88 -15.32
C ILE A 382 7.38 7.18 -15.56
N ALA A 383 7.92 8.11 -14.80
CA ALA A 383 9.34 8.49 -14.86
C ALA A 383 9.85 8.89 -13.48
N ALA A 384 11.16 9.11 -13.39
CA ALA A 384 11.80 9.65 -12.21
C ALA A 384 12.42 11.02 -12.50
N ALA A 385 12.31 11.93 -11.54
CA ALA A 385 12.90 13.27 -11.63
C ALA A 385 14.05 13.44 -10.65
N VAL A 386 15.07 14.16 -11.10
CA VAL A 386 16.17 14.67 -10.27
C VAL A 386 15.98 16.17 -10.09
N GLY A 387 16.29 16.70 -8.92
CA GLY A 387 16.35 18.14 -8.68
C GLY A 387 15.13 18.76 -8.00
N LEU A 388 14.08 17.98 -7.71
CA LEU A 388 13.00 18.41 -6.84
C LEU A 388 13.46 18.29 -5.38
N LYS A 389 13.37 19.39 -4.62
CA LYS A 389 13.90 19.45 -3.24
C LYS A 389 12.84 19.37 -2.17
N ASP A 390 11.67 19.93 -2.45
CA ASP A 390 10.58 20.07 -1.48
C ASP A 390 9.47 19.02 -1.66
N ALA A 391 9.42 18.35 -2.81
CA ALA A 391 8.40 17.36 -3.10
C ALA A 391 8.56 16.10 -2.21
N THR A 392 7.45 15.63 -1.67
CA THR A 392 7.36 14.42 -0.84
C THR A 392 6.40 13.41 -1.47
N THR A 393 6.42 12.17 -0.99
CA THR A 393 5.52 11.12 -1.46
C THR A 393 4.06 11.52 -1.23
N GLY A 394 3.23 11.41 -2.26
CA GLY A 394 1.83 11.81 -2.24
C GLY A 394 1.58 13.26 -2.71
N ASP A 395 2.62 14.04 -2.95
CA ASP A 395 2.46 15.39 -3.48
C ASP A 395 2.06 15.38 -4.95
N THR A 396 1.28 16.37 -5.33
CA THR A 396 0.92 16.64 -6.72
C THR A 396 1.94 17.58 -7.36
N LEU A 397 2.32 17.30 -8.58
CA LEU A 397 3.09 18.19 -9.45
C LEU A 397 2.18 18.60 -10.61
N CYS A 398 1.97 19.89 -10.82
CA CYS A 398 1.06 20.36 -11.85
C CYS A 398 1.57 21.61 -12.58
N ASP A 399 0.84 21.99 -13.64
CA ASP A 399 1.08 23.24 -14.36
C ASP A 399 0.77 24.42 -13.42
N PRO A 400 1.69 25.38 -13.25
CA PRO A 400 1.45 26.56 -12.42
C PRO A 400 0.24 27.39 -12.82
N SER A 401 -0.21 27.30 -14.08
CA SER A 401 -1.38 28.03 -14.60
C SER A 401 -2.72 27.31 -14.33
N ALA A 402 -2.70 26.07 -13.89
CA ALA A 402 -3.89 25.26 -13.64
C ALA A 402 -3.68 24.34 -12.41
N PRO A 403 -3.61 24.91 -11.21
CA PRO A 403 -3.38 24.14 -9.99
C PRO A 403 -4.49 23.09 -9.76
N ILE A 404 -4.08 21.93 -9.32
CA ILE A 404 -4.95 20.83 -8.90
C ILE A 404 -4.23 20.02 -7.83
N ILE A 405 -4.94 19.60 -6.79
CA ILE A 405 -4.45 18.65 -5.80
C ILE A 405 -5.12 17.31 -6.10
N LEU A 406 -4.35 16.35 -6.60
CA LEU A 406 -4.82 15.01 -6.84
C LEU A 406 -5.11 14.30 -5.51
N GLU A 407 -5.99 13.29 -5.53
CA GLU A 407 -6.31 12.51 -4.35
C GLU A 407 -5.04 12.03 -3.65
N ARG A 408 -4.94 12.35 -2.35
CA ARG A 408 -3.77 12.00 -1.54
C ARG A 408 -3.78 10.54 -1.14
N MET A 409 -2.58 9.99 -0.98
CA MET A 409 -2.41 8.70 -0.34
C MET A 409 -2.58 8.84 1.17
N VAL A 410 -3.31 7.94 1.79
CA VAL A 410 -3.41 7.84 3.25
C VAL A 410 -2.40 6.81 3.72
N PHE A 411 -1.45 7.24 4.53
CA PHE A 411 -0.41 6.37 5.06
C PHE A 411 -0.78 5.89 6.47
N PRO A 412 -0.54 4.59 6.78
CA PRO A 412 -0.80 4.07 8.11
C PRO A 412 0.14 4.69 9.15
N GLU A 413 -0.37 4.88 10.34
CA GLU A 413 0.45 5.32 11.47
C GLU A 413 1.34 4.18 11.98
N PRO A 414 2.59 4.48 12.38
CA PRO A 414 3.49 3.47 12.95
C PRO A 414 2.91 2.86 14.23
N VAL A 415 3.18 1.58 14.45
CA VAL A 415 2.66 0.83 15.59
C VAL A 415 3.75 0.36 16.57
N ILE A 416 5.01 0.43 16.16
CA ILE A 416 6.16 0.02 16.97
C ILE A 416 7.21 1.12 16.99
N SER A 417 7.93 1.27 18.09
CA SER A 417 8.99 2.26 18.26
C SER A 417 10.23 1.64 18.92
N GLN A 418 11.40 2.13 18.54
CA GLN A 418 12.69 1.75 19.13
C GLN A 418 13.54 2.99 19.39
N ALA A 419 14.31 2.99 20.46
CA ALA A 419 15.34 3.99 20.68
C ALA A 419 16.60 3.63 19.86
N VAL A 420 17.20 4.63 19.24
CA VAL A 420 18.43 4.49 18.45
C VAL A 420 19.46 5.45 18.97
N GLU A 421 20.64 4.93 19.32
CA GLU A 421 21.75 5.73 19.82
C GLU A 421 23.00 5.50 18.95
N PRO A 422 23.69 6.58 18.50
CA PRO A 422 24.92 6.42 17.74
C PRO A 422 26.02 5.82 18.64
N LYS A 423 26.83 4.91 18.09
CA LYS A 423 27.94 4.32 18.85
C LYS A 423 29.05 5.33 19.16
N THR A 424 29.25 6.33 18.31
CA THR A 424 30.26 7.36 18.47
C THR A 424 29.67 8.75 18.23
N LYS A 425 30.36 9.79 18.75
CA LYS A 425 29.94 11.19 18.48
C LYS A 425 30.02 11.55 17.00
N ALA A 426 30.95 10.96 16.25
CA ALA A 426 31.06 11.17 14.80
C ALA A 426 29.86 10.59 14.02
N ASP A 427 29.24 9.54 14.56
CA ASP A 427 28.08 8.92 13.96
C ASP A 427 26.78 9.72 14.23
N GLN A 428 26.75 10.61 15.20
CA GLN A 428 25.53 11.35 15.57
C GLN A 428 25.02 12.24 14.44
N GLU A 429 25.92 13.01 13.82
CA GLU A 429 25.55 13.87 12.70
C GLU A 429 25.14 13.04 11.47
N LYS A 430 25.91 12.01 11.15
CA LYS A 430 25.63 11.07 10.07
C LYS A 430 24.30 10.34 10.30
N MET A 431 24.01 9.94 11.54
CA MET A 431 22.75 9.30 11.90
C MET A 431 21.56 10.22 11.65
N GLY A 432 21.64 11.49 12.02
CA GLY A 432 20.60 12.47 11.77
C GLY A 432 20.30 12.62 10.26
N ILE A 433 21.35 12.71 9.43
CA ILE A 433 21.22 12.79 7.98
C ILE A 433 20.60 11.50 7.42
N ALA A 434 21.07 10.33 7.85
CA ALA A 434 20.57 9.04 7.40
C ALA A 434 19.09 8.86 7.74
N LEU A 435 18.71 9.12 8.99
CA LEU A 435 17.32 8.98 9.45
C LEU A 435 16.38 9.94 8.73
N ASN A 436 16.80 11.19 8.47
CA ASN A 436 15.99 12.15 7.72
C ASN A 436 15.79 11.72 6.27
N ARG A 437 16.80 11.15 5.62
CA ARG A 437 16.67 10.63 4.25
C ARG A 437 15.74 9.42 4.21
N LEU A 438 15.90 8.47 5.12
CA LEU A 438 15.03 7.30 5.21
C LEU A 438 13.57 7.69 5.50
N ALA A 439 13.33 8.68 6.37
CA ALA A 439 12.00 9.21 6.64
C ALA A 439 11.38 9.95 5.44
N ALA A 440 12.21 10.58 4.60
CA ALA A 440 11.73 11.18 3.35
C ALA A 440 11.31 10.13 2.30
N GLU A 441 11.97 8.98 2.30
CA GLU A 441 11.63 7.86 1.40
C GLU A 441 10.37 7.13 1.84
N ASP A 442 10.18 6.96 3.16
CA ASP A 442 9.11 6.15 3.74
C ASP A 442 8.23 6.96 4.71
N PRO A 443 7.05 7.39 4.31
CA PRO A 443 6.12 8.15 5.15
C PRO A 443 5.58 7.37 6.36
N SER A 444 5.68 6.04 6.39
CA SER A 444 5.32 5.22 7.57
C SER A 444 6.45 5.12 8.59
N PHE A 445 7.64 5.57 8.23
CA PHE A 445 8.78 5.68 9.13
C PHE A 445 8.86 7.07 9.73
N ARG A 446 8.87 7.15 11.03
CA ARG A 446 8.96 8.42 11.77
C ARG A 446 10.14 8.47 12.69
N VAL A 447 10.71 9.65 12.80
CA VAL A 447 11.85 9.93 13.67
C VAL A 447 11.47 11.09 14.59
N ARG A 448 11.67 10.91 15.88
CA ARG A 448 11.48 11.98 16.87
C ARG A 448 12.58 11.92 17.92
N THR A 449 12.87 13.05 18.52
CA THR A 449 13.71 13.11 19.72
C THR A 449 12.80 13.14 20.94
N ASP A 450 13.07 12.26 21.90
CA ASP A 450 12.40 12.27 23.20
C ASP A 450 12.98 13.41 24.04
N GLU A 451 12.15 14.37 24.42
CA GLU A 451 12.58 15.58 25.12
C GLU A 451 13.06 15.28 26.54
N GLU A 452 12.57 14.22 27.19
CA GLU A 452 12.96 13.87 28.56
C GLU A 452 14.27 13.09 28.60
N SER A 453 14.42 12.10 27.71
CA SER A 453 15.62 11.26 27.68
C SER A 453 16.71 11.75 26.73
N GLY A 454 16.37 12.65 25.80
CA GLY A 454 17.25 13.09 24.72
C GLY A 454 17.54 12.00 23.67
N GLN A 455 16.89 10.86 23.77
CA GLN A 455 17.07 9.75 22.83
C GLN A 455 16.36 10.00 21.49
N THR A 456 16.95 9.50 20.43
CA THR A 456 16.28 9.44 19.11
C THR A 456 15.40 8.19 19.05
N ILE A 457 14.11 8.39 18.81
CA ILE A 457 13.11 7.33 18.70
C ILE A 457 12.73 7.18 17.23
N ILE A 458 12.84 5.96 16.70
CA ILE A 458 12.35 5.58 15.39
C ILE A 458 11.07 4.77 15.54
N SER A 459 10.11 4.99 14.64
CA SER A 459 8.82 4.29 14.65
C SER A 459 8.49 3.76 13.27
N GLY A 460 7.88 2.58 13.20
CA GLY A 460 7.55 1.87 11.96
C GLY A 460 6.40 0.89 12.10
N MET A 461 6.15 0.13 11.02
CA MET A 461 5.01 -0.77 10.91
C MET A 461 5.23 -2.16 11.51
N GLY A 462 6.46 -2.53 11.81
CA GLY A 462 6.80 -3.81 12.41
C GLY A 462 8.29 -3.95 12.70
N GLU A 463 8.66 -5.04 13.36
CA GLU A 463 10.07 -5.32 13.74
C GLU A 463 10.96 -5.43 12.50
N LEU A 464 10.52 -6.18 11.50
CA LEU A 464 11.26 -6.34 10.25
C LEU A 464 11.45 -5.01 9.51
N HIS A 465 10.42 -4.16 9.50
CA HIS A 465 10.51 -2.84 8.90
C HIS A 465 11.63 -2.01 9.54
N LEU A 466 11.64 -1.90 10.86
CA LEU A 466 12.69 -1.14 11.58
C LEU A 466 14.07 -1.78 11.46
N GLU A 467 14.16 -3.11 11.49
CA GLU A 467 15.43 -3.85 11.31
C GLU A 467 16.05 -3.54 9.93
N ILE A 468 15.26 -3.53 8.87
CA ILE A 468 15.73 -3.22 7.53
C ILE A 468 16.21 -1.76 7.44
N LEU A 469 15.49 -0.82 8.01
CA LEU A 469 15.88 0.59 8.00
C LEU A 469 17.19 0.84 8.77
N VAL A 470 17.36 0.18 9.90
CA VAL A 470 18.60 0.24 10.67
C VAL A 470 19.78 -0.37 9.91
N ASP A 471 19.56 -1.51 9.26
CA ASP A 471 20.58 -2.14 8.42
C ASP A 471 20.92 -1.28 7.20
N ARG A 472 19.95 -0.63 6.57
CA ARG A 472 20.17 0.37 5.52
C ARG A 472 21.00 1.55 6.02
N MET A 473 20.73 2.04 7.23
CA MET A 473 21.52 3.11 7.83
C MET A 473 23.00 2.73 7.95
N LYS A 474 23.28 1.48 8.31
CA LYS A 474 24.66 0.95 8.37
C LYS A 474 25.28 0.80 6.98
N ARG A 475 24.60 0.14 6.04
CA ARG A 475 25.14 -0.19 4.72
C ARG A 475 25.26 1.02 3.79
N GLU A 476 24.24 1.85 3.72
CA GLU A 476 24.16 2.98 2.78
C GLU A 476 24.86 4.24 3.31
N PHE A 477 24.81 4.46 4.63
CA PHE A 477 25.30 5.68 5.26
C PHE A 477 26.53 5.48 6.15
N GLY A 478 26.94 4.24 6.37
CA GLY A 478 28.11 3.91 7.21
C GLY A 478 27.93 4.29 8.67
N VAL A 479 26.70 4.25 9.19
CA VAL A 479 26.37 4.62 10.57
C VAL A 479 26.09 3.38 11.39
N GLU A 480 26.81 3.19 12.48
CA GLU A 480 26.52 2.16 13.46
C GLU A 480 25.79 2.75 14.68
N ALA A 481 24.72 2.09 15.09
CA ALA A 481 23.90 2.51 16.20
C ALA A 481 23.60 1.35 17.17
N ASN A 482 23.36 1.69 18.43
CA ASN A 482 22.77 0.79 19.41
C ASN A 482 21.25 0.91 19.33
N ILE A 483 20.56 -0.22 19.28
CA ILE A 483 19.12 -0.29 19.14
C ILE A 483 18.53 -0.77 20.46
N GLY A 484 17.57 -0.02 21.00
CA GLY A 484 16.81 -0.41 22.18
C GLY A 484 15.77 -1.50 21.86
N ALA A 485 15.19 -2.09 22.90
CA ALA A 485 14.10 -3.05 22.74
C ALA A 485 12.86 -2.39 22.08
N PRO A 486 12.11 -3.13 21.25
CA PRO A 486 10.87 -2.63 20.67
C PRO A 486 9.86 -2.22 21.74
N GLN A 487 9.18 -1.11 21.53
CA GLN A 487 8.11 -0.62 22.39
C GLN A 487 6.85 -0.38 21.59
N VAL A 488 5.71 -0.68 22.20
CA VAL A 488 4.40 -0.47 21.57
C VAL A 488 4.06 1.02 21.55
N ALA A 489 3.57 1.49 20.43
CA ALA A 489 3.05 2.84 20.29
C ALA A 489 1.58 2.87 20.73
N TYR A 490 1.35 3.12 22.00
CA TYR A 490 0.01 3.33 22.56
C TYR A 490 -0.59 4.65 22.10
N ARG A 491 -1.91 4.78 22.26
CA ARG A 491 -2.68 6.00 22.02
C ARG A 491 -3.60 6.28 23.22
N GLU A 492 -4.10 7.50 23.30
CA GLU A 492 -5.10 7.88 24.29
C GLU A 492 -6.39 8.35 23.59
N THR A 493 -7.53 8.13 24.21
CA THR A 493 -8.82 8.63 23.77
C THR A 493 -9.75 8.85 24.96
N ILE A 494 -10.98 9.21 24.69
CA ILE A 494 -12.00 9.47 25.71
C ILE A 494 -13.25 8.61 25.51
N ARG A 495 -14.01 8.36 26.58
CA ARG A 495 -15.27 7.62 26.52
C ARG A 495 -16.50 8.50 26.57
N LYS A 496 -16.40 9.70 27.15
CA LYS A 496 -17.55 10.54 27.46
C LYS A 496 -17.42 11.92 26.83
N LYS A 497 -18.55 12.46 26.46
CA LYS A 497 -18.70 13.87 26.13
C LYS A 497 -18.66 14.69 27.39
N VAL A 498 -17.95 15.82 27.36
CA VAL A 498 -17.94 16.85 28.41
C VAL A 498 -18.18 18.20 27.76
N GLU A 499 -19.03 19.00 28.40
CA GLU A 499 -19.44 20.31 27.91
C GLU A 499 -18.96 21.41 28.87
N ASP A 500 -18.89 22.63 28.36
CA ASP A 500 -18.57 23.84 29.08
C ASP A 500 -17.27 23.75 29.90
N VAL A 501 -16.24 23.21 29.32
CA VAL A 501 -14.92 23.14 29.96
C VAL A 501 -14.12 24.39 29.65
N GLU A 502 -13.81 25.11 30.70
CA GLU A 502 -13.11 26.41 30.64
C GLU A 502 -11.59 26.23 30.70
N GLY A 503 -10.89 26.94 29.80
CA GLY A 503 -9.46 27.20 29.90
C GLY A 503 -9.23 28.71 29.94
N LYS A 504 -8.64 29.17 31.02
CA LYS A 504 -8.38 30.60 31.22
C LYS A 504 -6.91 30.83 31.56
N PHE A 505 -6.23 31.54 30.68
CA PHE A 505 -4.83 31.93 30.89
C PHE A 505 -4.74 33.42 31.17
N VAL A 506 -4.32 33.75 32.39
CA VAL A 506 -4.14 35.13 32.81
C VAL A 506 -2.75 35.25 33.41
N LYS A 507 -1.95 36.14 32.88
CA LYS A 507 -0.62 36.46 33.42
C LYS A 507 -0.42 37.96 33.44
N GLN A 508 -0.16 38.50 34.64
CA GLN A 508 0.22 39.91 34.82
C GLN A 508 1.66 39.99 35.36
N SER A 509 2.55 40.63 34.63
CA SER A 509 3.92 40.86 35.03
C SER A 509 4.31 42.26 34.61
N GLY A 510 4.22 43.23 35.51
CA GLY A 510 4.84 44.56 35.44
C GLY A 510 4.84 45.33 34.12
N GLY A 511 3.86 45.08 33.25
CA GLY A 511 3.70 45.65 31.90
C GLY A 511 2.41 45.18 31.24
N ARG A 512 2.41 45.01 29.93
CA ARG A 512 1.27 44.45 29.19
C ARG A 512 1.01 43.04 29.64
N GLY A 513 -0.20 42.75 30.15
CA GLY A 513 -0.61 41.42 30.59
C GLY A 513 -0.84 40.43 29.47
N GLN A 514 -1.22 39.20 29.81
CA GLN A 514 -1.70 38.19 28.88
C GLN A 514 -3.06 37.67 29.32
N TYR A 515 -4.03 37.67 28.43
CA TYR A 515 -5.38 37.15 28.69
C TYR A 515 -5.89 36.31 27.55
N GLY A 516 -6.23 35.06 27.84
CA GLY A 516 -6.92 34.17 26.91
C GLY A 516 -7.97 33.34 27.66
N HIS A 517 -9.16 33.23 27.11
CA HIS A 517 -10.27 32.49 27.70
C HIS A 517 -11.06 31.76 26.62
N ALA A 518 -11.09 30.44 26.72
CA ALA A 518 -11.83 29.58 25.81
C ALA A 518 -12.64 28.54 26.59
N VAL A 519 -13.85 28.29 26.11
CA VAL A 519 -14.75 27.24 26.65
C VAL A 519 -15.04 26.26 25.51
N ILE A 520 -14.81 24.98 25.78
CA ILE A 520 -14.92 23.93 24.78
C ILE A 520 -15.86 22.82 25.23
N THR A 521 -16.40 22.13 24.24
CA THR A 521 -17.02 20.81 24.36
C THR A 521 -16.08 19.79 23.77
N LEU A 522 -15.77 18.72 24.49
CA LEU A 522 -14.98 17.59 24.03
C LEU A 522 -15.83 16.35 23.96
N GLU A 523 -15.83 15.69 22.83
CA GLU A 523 -16.59 14.45 22.62
C GLU A 523 -15.78 13.43 21.80
N PRO A 524 -16.09 12.11 21.90
CA PRO A 524 -15.52 11.12 21.00
C PRO A 524 -15.88 11.45 19.56
N ALA A 525 -14.94 11.21 18.65
CA ALA A 525 -15.22 11.30 17.22
C ALA A 525 -16.32 10.32 16.82
N ASP A 526 -17.12 10.70 15.80
CA ASP A 526 -18.13 9.81 15.25
C ASP A 526 -17.50 8.65 14.43
N ASP A 527 -18.30 7.65 14.11
CA ASP A 527 -17.81 6.47 13.40
C ASP A 527 -17.40 6.78 11.95
N GLU A 528 -17.96 7.83 11.34
CA GLU A 528 -17.60 8.25 9.99
C GLU A 528 -16.22 8.91 10.00
N ALA A 529 -15.94 9.79 10.96
CA ALA A 529 -14.65 10.43 11.13
C ALA A 529 -13.55 9.39 11.44
N LYS A 530 -13.84 8.40 12.31
CA LYS A 530 -12.92 7.30 12.60
C LYS A 530 -12.60 6.47 11.36
N LYS A 531 -13.61 6.12 10.55
CA LYS A 531 -13.43 5.39 9.29
C LYS A 531 -12.65 6.20 8.25
N ALA A 532 -12.82 7.51 8.24
CA ALA A 532 -12.08 8.43 7.38
C ALA A 532 -10.63 8.69 7.85
N GLY A 533 -10.21 8.13 9.00
CA GLY A 533 -8.88 8.33 9.57
C GLY A 533 -8.67 9.73 10.16
N LYS A 534 -9.74 10.47 10.43
CA LYS A 534 -9.69 11.77 11.10
C LYS A 534 -9.55 11.57 12.62
N ASN A 535 -8.32 11.63 13.10
CA ASN A 535 -8.04 11.48 14.54
C ASN A 535 -8.50 12.66 15.39
N PHE A 536 -8.64 13.84 14.77
CA PHE A 536 -9.02 15.07 15.44
C PHE A 536 -9.90 15.93 14.52
N GLU A 537 -10.95 16.51 15.10
CA GLU A 537 -11.82 17.47 14.46
C GLU A 537 -12.01 18.68 15.37
N PHE A 538 -11.87 19.88 14.79
CA PHE A 538 -12.15 21.15 15.47
C PHE A 538 -13.32 21.84 14.81
N VAL A 539 -14.28 22.28 15.64
CA VAL A 539 -15.47 23.00 15.19
C VAL A 539 -15.53 24.36 15.88
N ASP A 540 -15.61 25.41 15.09
CA ASP A 540 -15.89 26.77 15.57
C ASP A 540 -17.40 26.99 15.67
N ALA A 541 -17.90 27.11 16.90
CA ALA A 541 -19.30 27.43 17.21
C ALA A 541 -19.46 28.77 17.93
N ILE A 542 -18.48 29.67 17.81
CA ILE A 542 -18.50 30.99 18.44
C ILE A 542 -19.64 31.84 17.84
N LYS A 543 -20.42 32.43 18.73
CA LYS A 543 -21.49 33.37 18.38
C LYS A 543 -21.23 34.73 19.01
N GLY A 544 -21.64 35.79 18.36
CA GLY A 544 -21.58 37.14 18.88
C GLY A 544 -20.18 37.77 19.03
N GLY A 545 -19.16 37.15 18.44
CA GLY A 545 -17.79 37.71 18.45
C GLY A 545 -17.12 37.75 19.82
N VAL A 546 -17.54 36.89 20.75
CA VAL A 546 -16.98 36.79 22.12
C VAL A 546 -15.48 36.42 22.12
N ILE A 547 -15.01 35.79 21.06
CA ILE A 547 -13.59 35.64 20.74
C ILE A 547 -13.39 36.25 19.34
N PRO A 548 -12.47 37.22 19.17
CA PRO A 548 -12.10 37.74 17.85
C PRO A 548 -11.67 36.59 16.90
N ARG A 549 -12.10 36.65 15.63
CA ARG A 549 -11.84 35.61 14.65
C ARG A 549 -10.35 35.28 14.47
N GLU A 550 -9.49 36.26 14.65
CA GLU A 550 -8.03 36.12 14.57
C GLU A 550 -7.43 35.22 15.66
N TYR A 551 -8.11 35.03 16.80
CA TYR A 551 -7.64 34.18 17.91
C TYR A 551 -8.20 32.77 17.91
N ILE A 552 -9.22 32.47 17.09
CA ILE A 552 -9.79 31.13 16.99
C ILE A 552 -8.77 30.11 16.47
N PRO A 553 -7.98 30.40 15.43
CA PRO A 553 -6.91 29.50 14.99
C PRO A 553 -5.84 29.27 16.08
N ALA A 554 -5.60 30.24 16.96
CA ALA A 554 -4.67 30.09 18.07
C ALA A 554 -5.17 29.10 19.12
N VAL A 555 -6.48 29.09 19.41
CA VAL A 555 -7.11 28.09 20.28
C VAL A 555 -6.97 26.69 19.69
N GLU A 556 -7.29 26.52 18.42
CA GLU A 556 -7.14 25.24 17.71
C GLU A 556 -5.68 24.76 17.75
N LYS A 557 -4.75 25.64 17.44
CA LYS A 557 -3.32 25.33 17.48
C LYS A 557 -2.86 24.89 18.88
N GLY A 558 -3.34 25.54 19.94
CA GLY A 558 -3.04 25.18 21.32
C GLY A 558 -3.54 23.76 21.67
N ILE A 559 -4.69 23.38 21.16
CA ILE A 559 -5.24 22.01 21.30
C ILE A 559 -4.40 21.03 20.51
N VAL A 560 -4.11 21.32 19.23
CA VAL A 560 -3.30 20.46 18.36
C VAL A 560 -1.91 20.22 18.94
N ASP A 561 -1.27 21.22 19.50
CA ASP A 561 0.04 21.11 20.17
C ASP A 561 -0.01 20.21 21.42
N THR A 562 -1.18 20.04 22.00
CA THR A 562 -1.38 19.19 23.20
C THR A 562 -1.64 17.74 22.86
N LEU A 563 -2.21 17.45 21.69
CA LEU A 563 -2.57 16.08 21.27
C LEU A 563 -1.40 15.09 21.36
N PRO A 564 -0.18 15.38 20.91
CA PRO A 564 0.94 14.43 20.96
C PRO A 564 1.38 14.03 22.37
N ALA A 565 1.15 14.88 23.35
CA ALA A 565 1.62 14.68 24.72
C ALA A 565 0.63 13.89 25.60
N GLY A 566 -0.65 13.78 25.20
CA GLY A 566 -1.69 13.13 25.99
C GLY A 566 -1.82 13.65 27.41
N ILE A 567 -2.52 12.91 28.24
CA ILE A 567 -2.67 13.24 29.69
C ILE A 567 -2.57 12.03 30.63
N LEU A 568 -2.72 10.80 30.13
CA LEU A 568 -2.63 9.59 30.95
C LEU A 568 -1.18 9.12 31.12
N ALA A 569 -0.51 8.88 30.00
CA ALA A 569 0.82 8.30 29.97
C ALA A 569 1.74 8.93 28.91
N GLY A 570 1.38 10.10 28.39
CA GLY A 570 2.18 10.81 27.42
C GLY A 570 2.08 10.25 25.99
N PHE A 571 0.98 9.58 25.66
CA PHE A 571 0.75 9.07 24.31
C PHE A 571 -0.19 9.98 23.51
N PRO A 572 -0.08 10.01 22.18
CA PRO A 572 -0.92 10.83 21.34
C PRO A 572 -2.41 10.55 21.54
N VAL A 573 -3.21 11.63 21.60
CA VAL A 573 -4.67 11.55 21.67
C VAL A 573 -5.24 11.42 20.28
N VAL A 574 -6.18 10.49 20.10
CA VAL A 574 -6.86 10.20 18.84
C VAL A 574 -8.38 10.12 19.03
N ASP A 575 -9.11 10.18 17.93
CA ASP A 575 -10.57 9.99 17.87
C ASP A 575 -11.37 10.93 18.78
N VAL A 576 -11.02 12.20 18.74
CA VAL A 576 -11.69 13.24 19.51
C VAL A 576 -12.19 14.39 18.64
N LYS A 577 -13.29 15.00 19.05
CA LYS A 577 -13.88 16.19 18.46
C LYS A 577 -13.97 17.27 19.50
N VAL A 578 -13.45 18.46 19.16
CA VAL A 578 -13.50 19.66 20.00
C VAL A 578 -14.38 20.71 19.33
N THR A 579 -15.35 21.22 20.06
CA THR A 579 -16.18 22.35 19.65
C THR A 579 -15.88 23.54 20.56
N LEU A 580 -15.41 24.64 19.98
CA LEU A 580 -15.21 25.90 20.67
C LEU A 580 -16.55 26.63 20.76
N THR A 581 -17.14 26.72 21.96
CA THR A 581 -18.50 27.20 22.18
C THR A 581 -18.59 28.62 22.70
N PHE A 582 -17.63 29.03 23.52
CA PHE A 582 -17.64 30.35 24.17
C PHE A 582 -16.21 30.78 24.56
N GLY A 583 -16.08 32.01 24.98
CA GLY A 583 -14.85 32.57 25.51
C GLY A 583 -15.02 34.08 25.80
N SER A 584 -13.92 34.70 26.16
CA SER A 584 -13.88 36.16 26.28
C SER A 584 -12.46 36.67 25.98
N TYR A 585 -12.36 37.92 25.66
CA TYR A 585 -11.08 38.58 25.37
C TYR A 585 -10.96 39.89 26.17
N HIS A 586 -9.74 40.39 26.24
CA HIS A 586 -9.42 41.69 26.83
C HIS A 586 -8.74 42.53 25.77
N ASP A 587 -9.24 43.77 25.56
CA ASP A 587 -8.83 44.64 24.45
C ASP A 587 -7.32 44.94 24.39
N VAL A 588 -6.64 44.92 25.55
CA VAL A 588 -5.21 45.25 25.66
C VAL A 588 -4.33 44.00 25.85
N ASP A 589 -4.80 43.03 26.64
CA ASP A 589 -3.97 41.93 27.14
C ASP A 589 -4.17 40.62 26.33
N SER A 590 -5.15 40.55 25.45
CA SER A 590 -5.36 39.40 24.59
C SER A 590 -4.36 39.34 23.43
N ASN A 591 -3.83 38.16 23.18
CA ASN A 591 -2.93 37.87 22.07
C ASN A 591 -3.03 36.39 21.68
N GLU A 592 -2.45 36.00 20.54
CA GLU A 592 -2.46 34.64 20.04
C GLU A 592 -1.87 33.63 21.04
N ASN A 593 -0.77 33.98 21.70
CA ASN A 593 -0.12 33.07 22.63
C ASN A 593 -1.00 32.78 23.86
N ALA A 594 -1.72 33.80 24.38
CA ALA A 594 -2.64 33.63 25.49
C ALA A 594 -3.82 32.71 25.13
N PHE A 595 -4.37 32.83 23.92
CA PHE A 595 -5.43 31.95 23.44
C PHE A 595 -4.94 30.54 23.13
N ARG A 596 -3.71 30.40 22.64
CA ARG A 596 -3.06 29.09 22.45
C ARG A 596 -2.93 28.37 23.80
N MET A 597 -2.48 29.06 24.83
CA MET A 597 -2.40 28.51 26.19
C MET A 597 -3.79 28.20 26.76
N ALA A 598 -4.78 29.05 26.56
CA ALA A 598 -6.17 28.83 26.99
C ALA A 598 -6.77 27.57 26.33
N GLY A 599 -6.55 27.39 25.04
CA GLY A 599 -6.98 26.18 24.32
C GLY A 599 -6.34 24.89 24.87
N SER A 600 -5.05 24.91 25.11
CA SER A 600 -4.34 23.79 25.71
C SER A 600 -4.85 23.47 27.11
N MET A 601 -5.09 24.48 27.95
CA MET A 601 -5.60 24.30 29.31
C MET A 601 -7.02 23.72 29.31
N ALA A 602 -7.92 24.27 28.47
CA ALA A 602 -9.28 23.76 28.32
C ALA A 602 -9.28 22.29 27.87
N PHE A 603 -8.48 21.96 26.89
CA PHE A 603 -8.38 20.58 26.37
C PHE A 603 -7.86 19.60 27.43
N LYS A 604 -6.81 19.93 28.13
CA LYS A 604 -6.27 19.07 29.21
C LYS A 604 -7.29 18.82 30.31
N GLU A 605 -8.03 19.85 30.72
CA GLU A 605 -9.08 19.69 31.73
C GLU A 605 -10.27 18.88 31.20
N ALA A 606 -10.68 19.12 29.96
CA ALA A 606 -11.73 18.34 29.31
C ALA A 606 -11.39 16.86 29.22
N MET A 607 -10.17 16.55 28.82
CA MET A 607 -9.67 15.17 28.78
C MET A 607 -9.76 14.47 30.13
N ARG A 608 -9.37 15.14 31.22
CA ARG A 608 -9.45 14.56 32.57
C ARG A 608 -10.88 14.20 32.97
N ARG A 609 -11.85 15.02 32.59
CA ARG A 609 -13.29 14.81 32.90
C ARG A 609 -13.96 13.81 31.96
N ALA A 610 -13.43 13.61 30.77
CA ALA A 610 -14.04 12.78 29.72
C ALA A 610 -13.76 11.28 29.85
N THR A 611 -13.25 10.82 30.97
CA THR A 611 -12.87 9.42 31.19
C THR A 611 -11.85 8.95 30.14
N PRO A 612 -10.61 9.45 30.24
CA PRO A 612 -9.56 9.07 29.31
C PRO A 612 -9.17 7.61 29.45
N VAL A 613 -8.86 6.96 28.34
CA VAL A 613 -8.48 5.55 28.27
C VAL A 613 -7.26 5.38 27.36
N LEU A 614 -6.49 4.31 27.64
CA LEU A 614 -5.35 3.92 26.82
C LEU A 614 -5.82 2.96 25.71
N LEU A 615 -5.34 3.18 24.52
CA LEU A 615 -5.55 2.30 23.37
C LEU A 615 -4.27 1.54 23.06
N GLU A 616 -4.41 0.25 22.78
CA GLU A 616 -3.32 -0.63 22.33
C GLU A 616 -3.55 -1.09 20.88
N PRO A 617 -2.48 -1.27 20.09
CA PRO A 617 -2.63 -1.81 18.73
C PRO A 617 -2.94 -3.30 18.78
N MET A 618 -3.99 -3.70 18.06
CA MET A 618 -4.42 -5.08 17.87
C MET A 618 -3.97 -5.58 16.51
N MET A 619 -3.38 -6.76 16.50
CA MET A 619 -2.88 -7.41 15.31
C MET A 619 -3.82 -8.52 14.85
N ALA A 620 -4.11 -8.57 13.55
CA ALA A 620 -4.71 -9.73 12.93
C ALA A 620 -3.62 -10.76 12.69
N VAL A 621 -3.70 -11.89 13.37
CA VAL A 621 -2.72 -12.97 13.31
C VAL A 621 -3.34 -14.18 12.66
N GLU A 622 -2.68 -14.76 11.67
CA GLU A 622 -3.05 -16.05 11.09
C GLU A 622 -1.89 -17.02 11.23
N VAL A 623 -2.17 -18.19 11.78
CA VAL A 623 -1.18 -19.23 11.99
C VAL A 623 -1.56 -20.45 11.16
N GLU A 624 -0.66 -20.83 10.27
CA GLU A 624 -0.76 -22.08 9.51
C GLU A 624 -0.01 -23.17 10.27
N THR A 625 -0.72 -24.21 10.70
CA THR A 625 -0.14 -25.28 11.52
C THR A 625 -0.68 -26.65 11.11
N PRO A 626 0.15 -27.71 11.22
CA PRO A 626 -0.36 -29.08 11.16
C PRO A 626 -1.45 -29.32 12.23
N GLU A 627 -2.38 -30.19 11.94
CA GLU A 627 -3.53 -30.48 12.81
C GLU A 627 -3.13 -30.87 14.23
N ASP A 628 -2.03 -31.63 14.38
CA ASP A 628 -1.51 -32.09 15.66
C ASP A 628 -1.12 -30.98 16.64
N TYR A 629 -0.77 -29.78 16.13
CA TYR A 629 -0.37 -28.63 16.93
C TYR A 629 -1.48 -27.58 17.11
N THR A 630 -2.66 -27.79 16.52
CA THR A 630 -3.77 -26.81 16.56
C THR A 630 -4.13 -26.40 17.99
N GLY A 631 -4.29 -27.35 18.89
CA GLY A 631 -4.59 -27.07 20.29
C GLY A 631 -3.51 -26.29 21.01
N THR A 632 -2.23 -26.61 20.75
CA THR A 632 -1.09 -25.92 21.33
C THR A 632 -1.01 -24.47 20.85
N VAL A 633 -1.19 -24.24 19.55
CA VAL A 633 -1.19 -22.90 18.94
C VAL A 633 -2.35 -22.06 19.46
N MET A 634 -3.57 -22.61 19.52
CA MET A 634 -4.73 -21.90 20.07
C MET A 634 -4.54 -21.55 21.55
N GLY A 635 -3.98 -22.47 22.33
CA GLY A 635 -3.67 -22.24 23.74
C GLY A 635 -2.65 -21.12 23.95
N ASP A 636 -1.59 -21.11 23.13
CA ASP A 636 -0.58 -20.06 23.18
C ASP A 636 -1.15 -18.68 22.77
N LEU A 637 -1.91 -18.60 21.68
CA LEU A 637 -2.57 -17.36 21.27
C LEU A 637 -3.53 -16.84 22.34
N SER A 638 -4.27 -17.72 22.99
CA SER A 638 -5.16 -17.36 24.11
C SER A 638 -4.36 -16.84 25.32
N SER A 639 -3.22 -17.46 25.63
CA SER A 639 -2.32 -17.00 26.70
C SER A 639 -1.74 -15.61 26.43
N ARG A 640 -1.66 -15.21 25.17
CA ARG A 640 -1.24 -13.88 24.71
C ARG A 640 -2.40 -12.89 24.58
N ARG A 641 -3.47 -13.11 25.33
CA ARG A 641 -4.69 -12.28 25.25
C ARG A 641 -5.34 -12.27 23.84
N GLY A 642 -5.02 -13.27 23.03
CA GLY A 642 -5.58 -13.40 21.69
C GLY A 642 -7.03 -13.89 21.73
N ILE A 643 -7.85 -13.33 20.85
CA ILE A 643 -9.23 -13.75 20.62
C ILE A 643 -9.25 -14.48 19.29
N VAL A 644 -9.45 -15.80 19.35
CA VAL A 644 -9.58 -16.63 18.14
C VAL A 644 -10.88 -16.27 17.44
N GLN A 645 -10.77 -15.85 16.19
CA GLN A 645 -11.87 -15.41 15.33
C GLN A 645 -12.47 -16.56 14.50
N GLY A 646 -11.63 -17.51 14.15
CA GLY A 646 -12.03 -18.63 13.30
C GLY A 646 -10.88 -19.57 13.01
N MET A 647 -11.22 -20.65 12.35
CA MET A 647 -10.27 -21.68 11.92
C MET A 647 -10.73 -22.27 10.59
N ASP A 648 -9.83 -22.31 9.63
CA ASP A 648 -10.06 -22.88 8.30
C ASP A 648 -9.19 -24.13 8.08
N ASP A 649 -9.65 -25.04 7.25
CA ASP A 649 -8.88 -26.22 6.88
C ASP A 649 -7.86 -25.90 5.80
N MET A 650 -6.64 -26.43 5.97
CA MET A 650 -5.61 -26.40 4.93
C MET A 650 -5.73 -27.64 4.02
N VAL A 651 -5.55 -27.42 2.74
CA VAL A 651 -5.42 -28.54 1.81
C VAL A 651 -4.05 -29.18 1.98
N GLY A 652 -4.06 -30.48 2.22
CA GLY A 652 -2.85 -31.25 2.56
C GLY A 652 -2.74 -31.64 4.03
N GLY A 653 -3.76 -31.28 4.85
CA GLY A 653 -3.83 -31.61 6.28
C GLY A 653 -3.17 -30.54 7.16
N GLY A 654 -3.97 -29.78 7.83
CA GLY A 654 -3.57 -28.69 8.73
C GLY A 654 -4.68 -27.68 8.91
N LYS A 655 -4.45 -26.67 9.72
CA LYS A 655 -5.42 -25.63 10.07
C LYS A 655 -4.80 -24.25 9.91
N ILE A 656 -5.63 -23.29 9.52
CA ILE A 656 -5.33 -21.85 9.57
C ILE A 656 -6.11 -21.29 10.74
N ILE A 657 -5.41 -20.83 11.76
CA ILE A 657 -6.01 -20.22 12.95
C ILE A 657 -5.95 -18.71 12.80
N LYS A 658 -7.11 -18.05 12.86
CA LYS A 658 -7.23 -16.58 12.80
C LYS A 658 -7.51 -16.04 14.19
N ALA A 659 -6.73 -15.07 14.64
CA ALA A 659 -6.88 -14.44 15.93
C ALA A 659 -6.58 -12.95 15.89
N GLU A 660 -7.16 -12.21 16.83
CA GLU A 660 -6.76 -10.85 17.15
C GLU A 660 -5.94 -10.85 18.44
N VAL A 661 -4.71 -10.37 18.37
CA VAL A 661 -3.76 -10.40 19.48
C VAL A 661 -3.15 -9.00 19.67
N PRO A 662 -3.03 -8.50 20.91
CA PRO A 662 -2.30 -7.25 21.14
C PRO A 662 -0.86 -7.34 20.70
N LEU A 663 -0.33 -6.31 20.06
CA LEU A 663 1.05 -6.27 19.59
C LEU A 663 2.07 -6.53 20.70
N SER A 664 1.80 -6.01 21.90
CA SER A 664 2.67 -6.19 23.07
C SER A 664 2.93 -7.65 23.44
N GLU A 665 2.00 -8.54 23.09
CA GLU A 665 2.09 -9.99 23.37
C GLU A 665 2.73 -10.78 22.22
N MET A 666 2.98 -10.14 21.08
CA MET A 666 3.50 -10.79 19.89
C MET A 666 5.02 -10.72 19.74
N PHE A 667 5.71 -9.94 20.54
CA PHE A 667 7.17 -9.91 20.52
C PHE A 667 7.76 -11.29 20.83
N GLY A 668 8.68 -11.74 19.98
CA GLY A 668 9.29 -13.06 20.11
C GLY A 668 8.39 -14.25 19.74
N TYR A 669 7.18 -14.00 19.19
CA TYR A 669 6.25 -15.06 18.84
C TYR A 669 6.80 -16.04 17.80
N SER A 670 7.59 -15.58 16.84
CA SER A 670 8.24 -16.46 15.85
C SER A 670 9.06 -17.59 16.49
N THR A 671 9.85 -17.25 17.49
CA THR A 671 10.66 -18.22 18.22
C THR A 671 9.79 -19.19 19.03
N SER A 672 8.78 -18.66 19.71
CA SER A 672 7.84 -19.46 20.51
C SER A 672 7.08 -20.45 19.62
N LEU A 673 6.54 -20.00 18.50
CA LEU A 673 5.81 -20.82 17.54
C LEU A 673 6.66 -21.96 16.98
N ARG A 674 7.89 -21.65 16.56
CA ARG A 674 8.84 -22.66 16.07
C ARG A 674 9.16 -23.73 17.11
N SER A 675 9.39 -23.30 18.33
CA SER A 675 9.67 -24.22 19.45
C SER A 675 8.48 -25.16 19.73
N GLN A 676 7.27 -24.64 19.74
CA GLN A 676 6.05 -25.40 20.05
C GLN A 676 5.63 -26.36 18.94
N THR A 677 5.96 -26.03 17.70
CA THR A 677 5.52 -26.79 16.51
C THR A 677 6.65 -27.48 15.75
N GLN A 678 7.83 -27.58 16.37
CA GLN A 678 9.02 -28.16 15.74
C GLN A 678 9.36 -27.55 14.37
N GLY A 679 9.14 -26.25 14.24
CA GLY A 679 9.37 -25.51 13.01
C GLY A 679 8.34 -25.74 11.89
N ARG A 680 7.24 -26.46 12.17
CA ARG A 680 6.24 -26.82 11.16
C ARG A 680 5.16 -25.77 10.94
N ALA A 681 4.94 -24.85 11.89
CA ALA A 681 3.98 -23.78 11.75
C ALA A 681 4.64 -22.50 11.26
N THR A 682 3.88 -21.73 10.52
CA THR A 682 4.22 -20.37 10.08
C THR A 682 3.10 -19.42 10.49
N TYR A 683 3.39 -18.14 10.62
CA TYR A 683 2.37 -17.13 10.90
C TYR A 683 2.59 -15.87 10.09
N THR A 684 1.52 -15.14 9.92
CA THR A 684 1.51 -13.78 9.41
C THR A 684 0.80 -12.89 10.41
N MET A 685 1.19 -11.63 10.46
CA MET A 685 0.64 -10.65 11.38
C MET A 685 0.53 -9.31 10.67
N GLU A 686 -0.63 -8.66 10.78
CA GLU A 686 -0.83 -7.31 10.27
C GLU A 686 -1.57 -6.44 11.30
N PHE A 687 -1.34 -5.13 11.26
CA PHE A 687 -2.09 -4.20 12.09
C PHE A 687 -3.55 -4.18 11.67
N LYS A 688 -4.46 -4.33 12.62
CA LYS A 688 -5.91 -4.29 12.40
C LYS A 688 -6.52 -2.97 12.86
N GLN A 689 -6.40 -2.68 14.14
CA GLN A 689 -7.00 -1.50 14.76
C GLN A 689 -6.38 -1.23 16.14
N TYR A 690 -6.65 -0.04 16.68
CA TYR A 690 -6.48 0.25 18.09
C TYR A 690 -7.72 -0.18 18.87
N ALA A 691 -7.52 -0.79 20.02
CA ALA A 691 -8.58 -1.16 20.96
C ALA A 691 -8.22 -0.72 22.37
N GLU A 692 -9.23 -0.56 23.21
CA GLU A 692 -9.01 -0.16 24.59
C GLU A 692 -8.21 -1.24 25.36
N ALA A 693 -7.12 -0.82 25.98
CA ALA A 693 -6.29 -1.69 26.82
C ALA A 693 -7.05 -2.05 28.11
N PRO A 694 -6.98 -3.31 28.58
CA PRO A 694 -7.48 -3.70 29.87
C PRO A 694 -6.87 -2.85 30.99
N LYS A 695 -7.63 -2.66 32.09
CA LYS A 695 -7.23 -1.77 33.19
C LYS A 695 -5.86 -2.11 33.78
N ASN A 696 -5.57 -3.39 33.98
CA ASN A 696 -4.29 -3.86 34.49
C ASN A 696 -3.12 -3.53 33.54
N ILE A 697 -3.34 -3.61 32.24
CA ILE A 697 -2.34 -3.25 31.23
C ILE A 697 -2.14 -1.75 31.20
N ALA A 698 -3.21 -0.97 31.22
CA ALA A 698 -3.15 0.49 31.26
C ALA A 698 -2.39 1.00 32.51
N GLU A 699 -2.68 0.42 33.66
CA GLU A 699 -1.99 0.73 34.93
C GLU A 699 -0.49 0.39 34.88
N ALA A 700 -0.12 -0.77 34.29
CA ALA A 700 1.27 -1.16 34.13
C ALA A 700 2.03 -0.21 33.18
N VAL A 701 1.40 0.18 32.08
CA VAL A 701 2.00 1.15 31.12
C VAL A 701 2.16 2.53 31.76
N MET A 702 1.16 3.02 32.48
CA MET A 702 1.24 4.29 33.20
C MET A 702 2.34 4.28 34.28
N ALA A 703 2.43 3.18 35.03
CA ALA A 703 3.47 3.03 36.05
C ALA A 703 4.90 3.02 35.46
N ALA A 704 5.07 2.36 34.32
CA ALA A 704 6.34 2.32 33.60
C ALA A 704 6.77 3.70 33.05
N LYS A 705 5.82 4.59 32.77
CA LYS A 705 6.06 5.99 32.37
C LYS A 705 6.21 6.97 33.55
N GLY A 706 6.11 6.49 34.78
CA GLY A 706 6.23 7.33 35.98
C GLY A 706 5.03 8.26 36.24
N THR A 707 3.93 8.08 35.52
CA THR A 707 2.66 8.77 35.79
C THR A 707 1.89 8.02 36.89
N LYS A 708 1.71 8.67 38.03
CA LYS A 708 0.88 8.16 39.13
C LYS A 708 -0.60 8.47 38.90
#